data_b5c48abf219808bdf5dd24e19504652f
#
_entry.id   b5c48abf219808bdf5dd24e19504652f
#
_cell.length_a   1.000
_cell.length_b   1.000
_cell.length_c   1.000
_cell.angle_alpha   90.00
_cell.angle_beta   90.00
_cell.angle_gamma   90.00
#
_symmetry.space_group_name_H-M   'P 1'
#
loop_
_entity.id
_entity.type
_entity.pdbx_description
1 polymer ?
#
loop_
_entity_poly.entity_id
_entity_poly.type
_entity_poly.pdbx_seq_one_letter_code
_entity_poly.pdbx_strand_id
1 'polypeptide(L)'
;MNNTLSRQIRAAFLVAGLLPALVSAAQPGAVLKPADKGASAAKHFDPLGKPPSTFTLELRKGLEAKLPFADKRDFEEAKRGFIAEPDFTKIMADAGNVAWDMGSYGWLLTGKDFESIHPSLQRQAILNMAYGLYEVLPGRIYQVRGFDLANITFIKGDTGWIVFDPLTAKETARAALKFINEQLGKRPVVGVVYSHSHGDHFGGVRGVVDEADVESGKVKVIAPEGFMDKAIAENVFAGNAMNRRLQWQYSMLLDRHPNGHVDQAIGKNVASGNIGLIAPNVLVSKDFEEITVDGVKMVFQNQPDTEAPVQMSTWFPDFKAFWAAEVMTGTIHNIYTVRGAAVRNAMNWSKEINNSLYHFGGEAEVMFASHSWPRWGNDRIQEVMRAQRDAYANLNNQTLHYANKGVTINEIHNVYQVPKSLQQQWSVRSYHGDVQNNVRGVINRFLGHFDGNPTNLIPLSPKDSAPLYVEMMGGSAKIIAKGKQLIAKGKYLEATEILNKLVFAEPRNQAARRLLADAFEQLGYRAESTSVRNVFLQGAYELRNGLPGGTPPRSTGPDTIRAMSTEQWLDFIAISLDPRKAEGLKFTINLVTPDNGEKFVVELSNATLTTIKGFQSDKPSLTITVNREDLNQVMMGRASFDDLISAGKAKFDGDRSSFDKLRATLVQFTPDFEIMPGTAPKKKSVAPKPFEVVDIVEHDD
;
A
#
# COMPACT_ATOMS: atom_id res chain seq x y z
N MET A 1 -28.69 -44.47 34.29
CA MET A 1 -28.19 -45.67 33.61
C MET A 1 -27.06 -45.18 32.73
N ASN A 2 -25.94 -45.29 33.29
CA ASN A 2 -24.78 -46.15 32.98
C ASN A 2 -24.09 -45.72 31.69
N ASN A 3 -22.93 -45.22 31.81
CA ASN A 3 -21.56 -45.68 32.16
C ASN A 3 -20.69 -45.68 30.92
N THR A 4 -19.64 -44.86 30.97
CA THR A 4 -18.21 -45.17 31.27
C THR A 4 -17.48 -45.88 30.16
N LEU A 5 -16.32 -45.43 29.74
CA LEU A 5 -14.93 -45.66 30.21
C LEU A 5 -13.98 -45.01 29.20
N SER A 6 -13.08 -44.12 29.45
CA SER A 6 -11.86 -44.08 30.27
C SER A 6 -10.72 -45.01 29.85
N ARG A 7 -9.50 -44.38 29.70
CA ARG A 7 -8.13 -44.90 29.93
C ARG A 7 -7.45 -45.61 28.75
N GLN A 8 -6.15 -45.50 28.52
CA GLN A 8 -4.90 -45.15 29.27
C GLN A 8 -3.79 -44.90 28.22
N ILE A 9 -2.94 -43.90 28.28
CA ILE A 9 -1.69 -43.72 29.01
C ILE A 9 -0.66 -44.86 28.92
N ARG A 10 0.55 -44.55 28.38
CA ARG A 10 1.90 -44.69 28.95
C ARG A 10 2.91 -44.45 27.81
N ALA A 11 3.68 -43.41 27.80
CA ALA A 11 4.95 -43.17 28.51
C ALA A 11 6.07 -44.16 28.11
N ALA A 12 7.07 -43.65 27.41
CA ALA A 12 8.42 -44.17 27.45
C ALA A 12 9.42 -42.98 27.38
N PHE A 13 10.12 -42.81 28.47
CA PHE A 13 11.33 -42.03 28.62
C PHE A 13 12.43 -42.67 27.76
N LEU A 14 13.33 -41.87 27.15
CA LEU A 14 14.77 -42.14 27.18
C LEU A 14 15.61 -40.94 26.68
N VAL A 15 16.39 -40.45 27.62
CA VAL A 15 17.79 -40.04 27.57
C VAL A 15 18.14 -38.76 26.80
N ALA A 16 18.43 -37.76 27.61
CA ALA A 16 19.13 -36.55 27.30
C ALA A 16 20.51 -36.83 26.69
N GLY A 17 20.75 -36.22 25.54
CA GLY A 17 22.07 -35.94 25.01
C GLY A 17 22.26 -34.43 25.02
N LEU A 18 22.98 -33.91 26.00
CA LEU A 18 23.51 -32.56 26.04
C LEU A 18 24.52 -32.39 24.90
N LEU A 19 24.09 -31.67 23.86
CA LEU A 19 25.02 -31.01 22.94
C LEU A 19 24.95 -29.51 23.25
N PRO A 20 26.12 -28.86 23.45
CA PRO A 20 26.13 -27.43 23.69
C PRO A 20 25.62 -26.74 22.43
N ALA A 21 24.57 -25.91 22.57
CA ALA A 21 24.19 -24.97 21.56
C ALA A 21 25.41 -24.04 21.32
N LEU A 22 26.07 -24.23 20.21
CA LEU A 22 26.96 -23.21 19.65
C LEU A 22 26.08 -22.00 19.33
N VAL A 23 26.05 -21.04 20.25
CA VAL A 23 25.63 -19.69 19.97
C VAL A 23 26.62 -19.16 18.93
N SER A 24 26.30 -19.30 17.68
CA SER A 24 26.97 -18.58 16.60
C SER A 24 26.72 -17.11 16.86
N ALA A 25 27.75 -16.40 17.33
CA ALA A 25 27.71 -14.96 17.41
C ALA A 25 27.34 -14.43 16.01
N ALA A 26 26.17 -13.86 15.88
CA ALA A 26 25.74 -13.22 14.64
C ALA A 26 26.74 -12.13 14.28
N GLN A 27 27.26 -12.16 13.08
CA GLN A 27 28.17 -11.10 12.62
C GLN A 27 27.38 -9.78 12.54
N PRO A 28 27.95 -8.64 12.96
CA PRO A 28 27.30 -7.35 12.85
C PRO A 28 26.85 -7.09 11.41
N GLY A 29 25.54 -6.87 11.22
CA GLY A 29 24.94 -6.74 9.89
C GLY A 29 24.61 -8.07 9.22
N ALA A 30 24.63 -9.18 9.97
CA ALA A 30 24.08 -10.44 9.50
C ALA A 30 22.61 -10.26 9.19
N VAL A 31 22.24 -10.73 8.06
CA VAL A 31 20.88 -10.74 7.56
C VAL A 31 20.46 -12.21 7.56
N LEU A 32 19.19 -12.44 7.65
CA LEU A 32 18.55 -13.75 7.73
C LEU A 32 19.28 -14.83 6.98
N LYS A 33 19.38 -15.99 7.59
CA LYS A 33 19.80 -17.21 6.89
C LYS A 33 18.87 -17.45 5.70
N PRO A 34 19.38 -17.92 4.55
CA PRO A 34 18.55 -18.32 3.44
C PRO A 34 17.45 -19.27 3.94
N ALA A 35 16.23 -19.00 3.56
CA ALA A 35 15.15 -19.93 3.80
C ALA A 35 15.54 -21.31 3.24
N ASP A 36 15.16 -22.33 3.98
CA ASP A 36 15.45 -23.72 3.59
C ASP A 36 15.03 -23.98 2.14
N LYS A 37 15.97 -24.62 1.45
CA LYS A 37 15.85 -25.27 0.15
C LYS A 37 14.63 -24.87 -0.69
N GLY A 38 14.87 -23.90 -1.53
CA GLY A 38 13.96 -23.66 -2.61
C GLY A 38 12.66 -23.04 -2.10
N ALA A 39 12.66 -21.72 -2.05
CA ALA A 39 11.40 -21.07 -2.42
C ALA A 39 10.88 -21.92 -3.57
N SER A 40 9.93 -22.81 -3.27
CA SER A 40 9.31 -23.65 -4.28
C SER A 40 8.90 -22.71 -5.38
N ALA A 41 9.12 -23.12 -6.62
CA ALA A 41 8.55 -22.41 -7.74
C ALA A 41 7.14 -22.08 -7.34
N ALA A 42 6.82 -20.80 -7.42
CA ALA A 42 5.63 -20.26 -6.83
C ALA A 42 4.45 -21.18 -7.04
N LYS A 43 3.80 -21.55 -5.96
CA LYS A 43 2.51 -22.24 -5.98
C LYS A 43 1.52 -21.51 -6.89
N HIS A 44 1.78 -20.23 -7.13
CA HIS A 44 1.00 -19.31 -7.92
C HIS A 44 1.66 -18.89 -9.26
N PHE A 45 2.89 -19.26 -9.50
CA PHE A 45 3.58 -18.97 -10.76
C PHE A 45 3.47 -20.17 -11.70
N ASP A 46 3.11 -19.93 -12.95
CA ASP A 46 3.00 -21.05 -13.92
C ASP A 46 4.38 -21.67 -14.13
N PRO A 47 4.59 -22.98 -13.78
CA PRO A 47 5.87 -23.65 -13.99
C PRO A 47 6.26 -23.73 -15.47
N LEU A 48 5.32 -23.47 -16.39
CA LEU A 48 5.56 -23.33 -17.83
C LEU A 48 5.93 -21.90 -18.24
N GLY A 49 6.08 -20.99 -17.29
CA GLY A 49 6.57 -19.64 -17.52
C GLY A 49 7.94 -19.65 -18.19
N LYS A 50 8.21 -18.61 -18.97
CA LYS A 50 9.46 -18.55 -19.74
C LYS A 50 10.61 -17.99 -18.88
N PRO A 51 11.81 -18.55 -19.00
CA PRO A 51 13.01 -17.94 -18.43
C PRO A 51 13.32 -16.60 -19.13
N PRO A 52 14.22 -15.77 -18.55
CA PRO A 52 14.75 -14.60 -19.24
C PRO A 52 15.32 -14.95 -20.59
N SER A 53 14.93 -14.20 -21.62
CA SER A 53 15.44 -14.39 -22.97
C SER A 53 16.86 -13.83 -23.13
N THR A 54 17.54 -14.20 -24.21
CA THR A 54 18.84 -13.61 -24.57
C THR A 54 18.79 -12.08 -24.65
N PHE A 55 17.71 -11.51 -25.17
CA PHE A 55 17.52 -10.06 -25.24
C PHE A 55 17.36 -9.41 -23.86
N THR A 56 16.74 -10.10 -22.90
CA THR A 56 16.65 -9.64 -21.52
C THR A 56 18.01 -9.71 -20.83
N LEU A 57 18.78 -10.78 -21.07
CA LEU A 57 20.14 -10.94 -20.55
C LEU A 57 21.12 -9.92 -21.14
N GLU A 58 21.04 -9.61 -22.43
CA GLU A 58 21.86 -8.59 -23.07
C GLU A 58 21.58 -7.19 -22.53
N LEU A 59 20.28 -6.83 -22.36
CA LEU A 59 19.91 -5.58 -21.73
C LEU A 59 20.49 -5.48 -20.31
N ARG A 60 20.37 -6.54 -19.54
CA ARG A 60 20.89 -6.63 -18.17
C ARG A 60 22.39 -6.36 -18.12
N LYS A 61 23.21 -7.05 -18.95
CA LYS A 61 24.65 -6.84 -19.05
C LYS A 61 25.00 -5.38 -19.38
N GLY A 62 24.26 -4.78 -20.30
CA GLY A 62 24.43 -3.35 -20.66
C GLY A 62 24.16 -2.39 -19.52
N LEU A 63 23.22 -2.73 -18.62
CA LEU A 63 22.91 -1.95 -17.42
C LEU A 63 23.99 -2.10 -16.34
N GLU A 64 24.49 -3.30 -16.12
CA GLU A 64 25.57 -3.56 -15.16
C GLU A 64 26.81 -2.73 -15.46
N ALA A 65 27.15 -2.53 -16.74
CA ALA A 65 28.28 -1.73 -17.15
C ALA A 65 28.09 -0.21 -16.97
N LYS A 66 26.84 0.27 -16.84
CA LYS A 66 26.53 1.70 -16.81
C LYS A 66 26.17 2.24 -15.42
N LEU A 67 25.71 1.37 -14.52
CA LEU A 67 25.24 1.75 -13.21
C LEU A 67 26.39 1.86 -12.19
N PRO A 68 26.29 2.74 -11.18
CA PRO A 68 27.38 3.04 -10.27
C PRO A 68 27.52 1.97 -9.17
N PHE A 69 27.64 0.69 -9.52
CA PHE A 69 27.75 -0.42 -8.56
C PHE A 69 29.01 -0.37 -7.68
N ALA A 70 30.00 0.47 -8.05
CA ALA A 70 31.17 0.73 -7.21
C ALA A 70 30.82 1.49 -5.92
N ASP A 71 29.74 2.31 -5.93
CA ASP A 71 29.26 3.00 -4.73
C ASP A 71 28.55 2.00 -3.78
N LYS A 72 29.20 1.72 -2.66
CA LYS A 72 28.75 0.80 -1.61
C LYS A 72 28.23 1.50 -0.36
N ARG A 73 28.20 2.83 -0.32
CA ARG A 73 27.80 3.61 0.86
C ARG A 73 26.46 3.17 1.43
N ASP A 74 25.46 2.92 0.59
CA ASP A 74 24.16 2.42 1.04
C ASP A 74 24.22 1.10 1.81
N PHE A 75 25.14 0.19 1.41
CA PHE A 75 25.32 -1.09 2.13
C PHE A 75 25.98 -0.91 3.49
N GLU A 76 26.87 0.06 3.62
CA GLU A 76 27.50 0.44 4.90
C GLU A 76 26.46 1.11 5.80
N GLU A 77 25.71 2.06 5.27
CA GLU A 77 24.64 2.78 5.96
C GLU A 77 23.49 1.83 6.40
N ALA A 78 23.09 0.89 5.56
CA ALA A 78 22.03 -0.07 5.90
C ALA A 78 22.41 -1.01 7.06
N LYS A 79 23.71 -1.28 7.27
CA LYS A 79 24.22 -2.11 8.36
C LYS A 79 24.56 -1.32 9.62
N ARG A 80 24.77 0.00 9.50
CA ARG A 80 25.23 0.83 10.60
C ARG A 80 24.23 0.84 11.74
N GLY A 81 24.75 0.76 12.96
CA GLY A 81 23.95 0.79 14.19
C GLY A 81 23.22 -0.50 14.52
N PHE A 82 23.51 -1.62 13.83
CA PHE A 82 22.91 -2.92 14.13
C PHE A 82 23.15 -3.32 15.59
N ILE A 83 22.08 -3.66 16.31
CA ILE A 83 22.11 -4.11 17.71
C ILE A 83 21.82 -5.61 17.80
N ALA A 84 20.67 -6.04 17.26
CA ALA A 84 20.21 -7.41 17.35
C ALA A 84 19.24 -7.78 16.22
N GLU A 85 19.22 -9.05 15.82
CA GLU A 85 18.13 -9.63 15.05
C GLU A 85 17.25 -10.51 15.96
N PRO A 86 15.95 -10.63 15.67
CA PRO A 86 15.07 -11.53 16.42
C PRO A 86 15.38 -12.99 16.10
N ASP A 87 15.01 -13.89 17.00
CA ASP A 87 15.12 -15.34 16.85
C ASP A 87 14.00 -15.94 15.95
N PHE A 88 13.10 -15.11 15.42
CA PHE A 88 12.01 -15.49 14.54
C PHE A 88 12.11 -14.76 13.20
N THR A 89 11.53 -15.35 12.16
CA THR A 89 11.41 -14.71 10.83
C THR A 89 9.94 -14.51 10.42
N LYS A 90 9.00 -15.04 11.23
CA LYS A 90 7.56 -14.97 11.01
C LYS A 90 6.86 -14.33 12.18
N ILE A 91 5.88 -13.48 11.88
CA ILE A 91 4.96 -12.89 12.83
C ILE A 91 3.58 -13.40 12.47
N MET A 92 2.87 -13.98 13.45
CA MET A 92 1.52 -14.50 13.26
C MET A 92 0.50 -13.41 13.56
N ALA A 93 -0.56 -13.34 12.76
CA ALA A 93 -1.73 -12.54 13.05
C ALA A 93 -2.56 -13.18 14.15
N ASP A 94 -3.35 -12.39 14.89
CA ASP A 94 -4.28 -12.88 15.92
C ASP A 94 -5.33 -13.84 15.31
N ALA A 95 -5.66 -13.68 14.02
CA ALA A 95 -6.54 -14.59 13.26
C ALA A 95 -5.90 -15.93 12.86
N GLY A 96 -4.64 -16.17 13.23
CA GLY A 96 -3.93 -17.43 12.99
C GLY A 96 -3.22 -17.54 11.63
N ASN A 97 -3.37 -16.58 10.74
CA ASN A 97 -2.60 -16.52 9.50
C ASN A 97 -1.20 -15.91 9.75
N VAL A 98 -0.30 -16.04 8.78
CA VAL A 98 0.99 -15.36 8.79
C VAL A 98 0.78 -13.89 8.44
N ALA A 99 1.02 -12.99 9.42
CA ALA A 99 1.00 -11.55 9.20
C ALA A 99 2.24 -11.09 8.42
N TRP A 100 3.40 -11.61 8.75
CA TRP A 100 4.68 -11.26 8.13
C TRP A 100 5.64 -12.45 8.06
N ASP A 101 6.38 -12.58 6.95
CA ASP A 101 7.39 -13.62 6.77
C ASP A 101 8.61 -13.06 6.02
N MET A 102 9.59 -12.57 6.78
CA MET A 102 10.87 -12.10 6.23
C MET A 102 11.73 -13.26 5.73
N GLY A 103 11.62 -14.43 6.33
CA GLY A 103 12.36 -15.64 5.95
C GLY A 103 12.10 -16.08 4.51
N SER A 104 10.91 -15.81 3.99
CA SER A 104 10.54 -16.14 2.60
C SER A 104 11.37 -15.41 1.54
N TYR A 105 12.11 -14.36 1.91
CA TYR A 105 13.02 -13.60 1.04
C TYR A 105 14.49 -13.99 1.20
N GLY A 106 14.83 -14.94 2.09
CA GLY A 106 16.22 -15.33 2.40
C GLY A 106 17.06 -15.74 1.19
N TRP A 107 16.42 -16.17 0.10
CA TRP A 107 17.10 -16.50 -1.15
C TRP A 107 17.87 -15.31 -1.77
N LEU A 108 17.48 -14.05 -1.50
CA LEU A 108 18.20 -12.85 -1.94
C LEU A 108 19.63 -12.76 -1.38
N LEU A 109 19.89 -13.39 -0.25
CA LEU A 109 21.18 -13.32 0.47
C LEU A 109 22.14 -14.45 0.12
N THR A 110 21.78 -15.28 -0.86
CA THR A 110 22.63 -16.41 -1.28
C THR A 110 23.88 -16.02 -2.06
N GLY A 111 24.04 -14.72 -2.37
CA GLY A 111 25.13 -14.21 -3.21
C GLY A 111 24.96 -14.52 -4.70
N LYS A 112 23.82 -15.11 -5.09
CA LYS A 112 23.51 -15.40 -6.49
C LYS A 112 23.05 -14.14 -7.21
N ASP A 113 23.41 -14.07 -8.47
CA ASP A 113 22.86 -13.12 -9.42
C ASP A 113 21.66 -13.76 -10.13
N PHE A 114 20.51 -13.08 -10.07
CA PHE A 114 19.25 -13.60 -10.60
C PHE A 114 18.90 -12.93 -11.94
N GLU A 115 19.04 -13.68 -13.00
CA GLU A 115 18.85 -13.22 -14.38
C GLU A 115 17.45 -12.63 -14.68
N SER A 116 16.43 -13.05 -13.92
CA SER A 116 15.03 -12.56 -14.02
C SER A 116 14.76 -11.29 -13.20
N ILE A 117 15.79 -10.69 -12.60
CA ILE A 117 15.67 -9.46 -11.81
C ILE A 117 16.57 -8.39 -12.42
N HIS A 118 16.04 -7.17 -12.61
CA HIS A 118 16.84 -6.03 -13.00
C HIS A 118 17.99 -5.82 -12.00
N PRO A 119 19.26 -5.68 -12.42
CA PRO A 119 20.41 -5.70 -11.50
C PRO A 119 20.36 -4.62 -10.41
N SER A 120 19.88 -3.43 -10.78
CA SER A 120 19.66 -2.33 -9.85
C SER A 120 18.55 -2.66 -8.82
N LEU A 121 17.46 -3.30 -9.25
CA LEU A 121 16.40 -3.75 -8.34
C LEU A 121 16.89 -4.86 -7.40
N GLN A 122 17.70 -5.79 -7.88
CA GLN A 122 18.29 -6.81 -7.01
C GLN A 122 19.14 -6.18 -5.91
N ARG A 123 19.93 -5.14 -6.25
CA ARG A 123 20.68 -4.35 -5.26
C ARG A 123 19.77 -3.75 -4.20
N GLN A 124 18.68 -3.08 -4.60
CA GLN A 124 17.71 -2.48 -3.69
C GLN A 124 17.03 -3.53 -2.82
N ALA A 125 16.64 -4.66 -3.40
CA ALA A 125 16.00 -5.76 -2.69
C ALA A 125 16.92 -6.39 -1.62
N ILE A 126 18.23 -6.46 -1.88
CA ILE A 126 19.21 -6.92 -0.89
C ILE A 126 19.35 -5.91 0.25
N LEU A 127 19.36 -4.62 -0.02
CA LEU A 127 19.41 -3.56 1.01
C LEU A 127 18.18 -3.61 1.92
N ASN A 128 17.00 -3.88 1.36
CA ASN A 128 15.75 -4.05 2.12
C ASN A 128 15.65 -5.38 2.88
N MET A 129 16.73 -6.21 2.87
CA MET A 129 16.82 -7.38 3.74
C MET A 129 17.34 -7.05 5.15
N ALA A 130 17.61 -5.77 5.47
CA ALA A 130 17.92 -5.36 6.83
C ALA A 130 16.77 -5.75 7.77
N TYR A 131 17.07 -6.58 8.79
CA TYR A 131 16.07 -7.15 9.69
C TYR A 131 16.58 -7.10 11.12
N GLY A 132 15.83 -6.46 12.00
CA GLY A 132 16.20 -6.35 13.40
C GLY A 132 16.16 -4.92 13.96
N LEU A 133 16.83 -4.74 15.10
CA LEU A 133 16.95 -3.48 15.83
C LEU A 133 18.24 -2.76 15.48
N TYR A 134 18.13 -1.47 15.17
CA TYR A 134 19.26 -0.60 14.81
C TYR A 134 19.24 0.68 15.61
N GLU A 135 20.39 1.11 16.07
CA GLU A 135 20.60 2.41 16.68
C GLU A 135 20.94 3.44 15.61
N VAL A 136 20.05 4.41 15.44
CA VAL A 136 20.19 5.50 14.45
C VAL A 136 21.04 6.63 15.05
N LEU A 137 20.73 7.01 16.28
CA LEU A 137 21.51 7.96 17.08
C LEU A 137 21.78 7.36 18.45
N PRO A 138 23.05 7.32 18.89
CA PRO A 138 23.44 6.66 20.12
C PRO A 138 22.62 7.09 21.35
N GLY A 139 22.01 6.12 22.00
CA GLY A 139 21.23 6.30 23.23
C GLY A 139 19.91 7.06 23.07
N ARG A 140 19.49 7.45 21.83
CA ARG A 140 18.33 8.33 21.60
C ARG A 140 17.34 7.82 20.58
N ILE A 141 17.79 7.37 19.40
CA ILE A 141 16.90 7.03 18.27
C ILE A 141 17.19 5.60 17.81
N TYR A 142 16.15 4.81 17.71
CA TYR A 142 16.22 3.41 17.32
C TYR A 142 15.19 3.10 16.24
N GLN A 143 15.51 2.16 15.32
CA GLN A 143 14.58 1.63 14.34
C GLN A 143 14.51 0.11 14.42
N VAL A 144 13.30 -0.44 14.36
CA VAL A 144 13.08 -1.84 14.01
C VAL A 144 12.73 -1.89 12.53
N ARG A 145 13.57 -2.58 11.76
CA ARG A 145 13.46 -2.68 10.30
C ARG A 145 13.14 -4.09 9.86
N GLY A 146 12.38 -4.21 8.78
CA GLY A 146 12.05 -5.49 8.14
C GLY A 146 10.91 -6.26 8.80
N PHE A 147 10.17 -5.67 9.76
CA PHE A 147 9.01 -6.30 10.40
C PHE A 147 7.71 -6.03 9.63
N ASP A 148 7.74 -5.12 8.67
CA ASP A 148 6.64 -4.72 7.80
C ASP A 148 7.21 -4.02 6.56
N LEU A 149 6.38 -3.35 5.78
CA LEU A 149 6.77 -2.50 4.66
C LEU A 149 7.58 -1.29 5.16
N ALA A 150 7.05 -0.58 6.16
CA ALA A 150 7.70 0.56 6.79
C ALA A 150 8.67 0.16 7.90
N ASN A 151 9.52 1.10 8.33
CA ASN A 151 10.32 1.02 9.54
C ASN A 151 9.55 1.69 10.68
N ILE A 152 9.50 1.05 11.84
CA ILE A 152 9.02 1.70 13.05
C ILE A 152 10.20 2.32 13.81
N THR A 153 10.05 3.59 14.19
CA THR A 153 11.09 4.33 14.90
C THR A 153 10.68 4.58 16.35
N PHE A 154 11.62 4.41 17.27
CA PHE A 154 11.46 4.65 18.69
C PHE A 154 12.43 5.74 19.13
N ILE A 155 11.87 6.86 19.61
CA ILE A 155 12.66 7.95 20.22
C ILE A 155 12.60 7.76 21.74
N LYS A 156 13.77 7.73 22.36
CA LYS A 156 13.89 7.59 23.81
C LYS A 156 13.66 8.94 24.47
N GLY A 157 12.52 9.08 25.14
CA GLY A 157 12.22 10.19 26.03
C GLY A 157 12.75 9.96 27.44
N ASP A 158 12.42 10.86 28.36
CA ASP A 158 12.84 10.77 29.76
C ASP A 158 12.25 9.53 30.45
N THR A 159 10.98 9.23 30.25
CA THR A 159 10.28 8.14 30.93
C THR A 159 9.84 6.99 30.00
N GLY A 160 9.61 7.26 28.69
CA GLY A 160 9.03 6.31 27.77
C GLY A 160 9.60 6.33 26.37
N TRP A 161 8.90 5.66 25.48
CA TRP A 161 9.11 5.69 24.03
C TRP A 161 8.13 6.64 23.35
N ILE A 162 8.62 7.45 22.41
CA ILE A 162 7.79 8.12 21.40
C ILE A 162 7.95 7.30 20.12
N VAL A 163 6.84 6.74 19.61
CA VAL A 163 6.82 5.86 18.46
C VAL A 163 6.45 6.64 17.20
N PHE A 164 7.25 6.53 16.17
CA PHE A 164 7.00 7.15 14.85
C PHE A 164 6.61 6.07 13.86
N ASP A 165 5.47 6.25 13.21
CA ASP A 165 4.89 5.38 12.19
C ASP A 165 4.81 3.90 12.63
N PRO A 166 3.77 3.52 13.39
CA PRO A 166 3.66 2.21 14.01
C PRO A 166 3.26 1.08 13.05
N LEU A 167 3.78 1.04 11.82
CA LEU A 167 3.61 -0.02 10.81
C LEU A 167 2.16 -0.22 10.32
N THR A 168 1.96 -1.26 9.48
CA THR A 168 0.65 -1.57 8.89
C THR A 168 -0.24 -2.35 9.86
N ALA A 169 0.33 -3.33 10.57
CA ALA A 169 -0.45 -4.28 11.35
C ALA A 169 -0.15 -4.20 12.85
N LYS A 170 -1.21 -4.38 13.64
CA LYS A 170 -1.13 -4.49 15.11
C LYS A 170 -0.05 -5.49 15.54
N GLU A 171 0.01 -6.63 14.89
CA GLU A 171 0.89 -7.72 15.27
C GLU A 171 2.37 -7.41 14.98
N THR A 172 2.65 -6.77 13.86
CA THR A 172 4.03 -6.35 13.51
C THR A 172 4.53 -5.24 14.41
N ALA A 173 3.69 -4.26 14.73
CA ALA A 173 4.01 -3.18 15.66
C ALA A 173 4.20 -3.69 17.10
N ARG A 174 3.31 -4.61 17.56
CA ARG A 174 3.44 -5.28 18.85
C ARG A 174 4.74 -6.07 18.97
N ALA A 175 5.09 -6.82 17.91
CA ALA A 175 6.35 -7.57 17.87
C ALA A 175 7.57 -6.63 17.93
N ALA A 176 7.53 -5.50 17.22
CA ALA A 176 8.60 -4.51 17.24
C ALA A 176 8.78 -3.86 18.62
N LEU A 177 7.68 -3.43 19.28
CA LEU A 177 7.72 -2.87 20.63
C LEU A 177 8.22 -3.90 21.65
N LYS A 178 7.76 -5.14 21.56
CA LYS A 178 8.25 -6.24 22.40
C LYS A 178 9.76 -6.42 22.21
N PHE A 179 10.21 -6.49 20.97
CA PHE A 179 11.61 -6.73 20.63
C PHE A 179 12.55 -5.63 21.15
N ILE A 180 12.23 -4.34 20.92
CA ILE A 180 13.05 -3.26 21.47
C ILE A 180 13.07 -3.28 23.01
N ASN A 181 11.95 -3.55 23.66
CA ASN A 181 11.87 -3.63 25.13
C ASN A 181 12.68 -4.82 25.70
N GLU A 182 12.79 -5.92 24.97
CA GLU A 182 13.64 -7.06 25.35
C GLU A 182 15.13 -6.72 25.23
N GLN A 183 15.53 -5.92 24.23
CA GLN A 183 16.92 -5.58 23.98
C GLN A 183 17.42 -4.40 24.84
N LEU A 184 16.58 -3.38 25.08
CA LEU A 184 17.00 -2.11 25.69
C LEU A 184 16.34 -1.82 27.04
N GLY A 185 15.53 -2.77 27.54
CA GLY A 185 14.75 -2.59 28.77
C GLY A 185 13.36 -2.04 28.53
N LYS A 186 12.42 -2.50 29.34
CA LYS A 186 11.00 -2.15 29.22
C LYS A 186 10.73 -0.69 29.52
N ARG A 187 10.07 0.00 28.57
CA ARG A 187 9.61 1.39 28.72
C ARG A 187 8.17 1.49 28.21
N PRO A 188 7.30 2.32 28.84
CA PRO A 188 5.97 2.60 28.29
C PRO A 188 6.06 3.43 27.01
N VAL A 189 5.02 3.39 26.17
CA VAL A 189 4.84 4.34 25.09
C VAL A 189 4.12 5.58 25.65
N VAL A 190 4.68 6.75 25.43
CA VAL A 190 4.16 8.06 25.93
C VAL A 190 3.74 8.99 24.80
N GLY A 191 4.11 8.66 23.56
CA GLY A 191 3.70 9.39 22.38
C GLY A 191 3.73 8.51 21.13
N VAL A 192 2.87 8.82 20.18
CA VAL A 192 2.85 8.24 18.84
C VAL A 192 2.75 9.36 17.81
N VAL A 193 3.47 9.25 16.72
CA VAL A 193 3.44 10.21 15.62
C VAL A 193 3.07 9.47 14.32
N TYR A 194 2.04 9.94 13.65
CA TYR A 194 1.70 9.51 12.29
C TYR A 194 2.21 10.56 11.31
N SER A 195 3.07 10.15 10.39
CA SER A 195 3.58 11.07 9.36
C SER A 195 2.50 11.52 8.39
N HIS A 196 1.63 10.59 7.98
CA HIS A 196 0.60 10.81 6.97
C HIS A 196 -0.49 9.73 7.00
N SER A 197 -1.44 9.82 6.07
CA SER A 197 -2.70 9.07 6.07
C SER A 197 -2.65 7.68 5.42
N HIS A 198 -1.48 7.12 5.08
CA HIS A 198 -1.37 5.76 4.55
C HIS A 198 -1.31 4.71 5.67
N GLY A 199 -1.91 3.54 5.41
CA GLY A 199 -2.11 2.51 6.43
C GLY A 199 -0.85 1.90 7.00
N ASP A 200 0.26 1.91 6.29
CA ASP A 200 1.56 1.38 6.75
C ASP A 200 2.30 2.31 7.73
N HIS A 201 1.71 3.48 8.04
CA HIS A 201 2.24 4.46 9.00
C HIS A 201 1.39 4.62 10.25
N PHE A 202 0.16 4.07 10.28
CA PHE A 202 -0.70 4.15 11.45
C PHE A 202 -1.39 2.83 11.84
N GLY A 203 -1.52 1.90 10.88
CA GLY A 203 -2.38 0.73 11.02
C GLY A 203 -2.02 -0.20 12.19
N GLY A 204 -0.76 -0.20 12.62
CA GLY A 204 -0.29 -1.00 13.75
C GLY A 204 -0.43 -0.34 15.13
N VAL A 205 -1.02 0.85 15.23
CA VAL A 205 -1.06 1.65 16.48
C VAL A 205 -1.59 0.88 17.69
N ARG A 206 -2.59 0.02 17.51
CA ARG A 206 -3.13 -0.85 18.58
C ARG A 206 -2.15 -1.93 19.06
N GLY A 207 -1.02 -2.10 18.39
CA GLY A 207 0.07 -2.95 18.84
C GLY A 207 1.04 -2.26 19.81
N VAL A 208 0.96 -0.93 19.91
CA VAL A 208 1.89 -0.12 20.72
C VAL A 208 1.23 0.68 21.83
N VAL A 209 -0.07 1.03 21.69
CA VAL A 209 -0.82 1.77 22.72
C VAL A 209 -2.26 1.28 22.84
N ASP A 210 -2.85 1.45 24.02
CA ASP A 210 -4.26 1.26 24.27
C ASP A 210 -5.02 2.57 24.01
N GLU A 211 -6.21 2.49 23.38
CA GLU A 211 -7.04 3.67 23.08
C GLU A 211 -7.42 4.47 24.34
N ALA A 212 -7.69 3.79 25.47
CA ALA A 212 -8.01 4.43 26.74
C ALA A 212 -6.87 5.30 27.28
N ASP A 213 -5.61 4.94 27.03
CA ASP A 213 -4.46 5.79 27.42
C ASP A 213 -4.37 7.05 26.55
N VAL A 214 -4.84 7.00 25.29
CA VAL A 214 -4.93 8.16 24.41
C VAL A 214 -6.11 9.06 24.78
N GLU A 215 -7.28 8.48 25.04
CA GLU A 215 -8.48 9.21 25.45
C GLU A 215 -8.30 9.92 26.79
N SER A 216 -7.57 9.32 27.74
CA SER A 216 -7.24 9.95 29.02
C SER A 216 -6.16 11.04 28.91
N GLY A 217 -5.54 11.22 27.74
CA GLY A 217 -4.44 12.17 27.54
C GLY A 217 -3.08 11.69 28.09
N LYS A 218 -2.98 10.48 28.59
CA LYS A 218 -1.74 9.87 29.07
C LYS A 218 -0.73 9.65 27.93
N VAL A 219 -1.24 9.30 26.73
CA VAL A 219 -0.45 9.16 25.51
C VAL A 219 -0.88 10.22 24.51
N LYS A 220 0.08 10.92 23.93
CA LYS A 220 -0.16 11.85 22.82
C LYS A 220 -0.06 11.12 21.49
N VAL A 221 -1.11 11.18 20.67
CA VAL A 221 -1.08 10.76 19.27
C VAL A 221 -1.10 12.01 18.40
N ILE A 222 0.00 12.26 17.70
CA ILE A 222 0.25 13.48 16.93
C ILE A 222 0.14 13.14 15.44
N ALA A 223 -0.62 13.94 14.70
CA ALA A 223 -0.78 13.79 13.25
C ALA A 223 -0.96 15.15 12.56
N PRO A 224 -0.74 15.27 11.25
CA PRO A 224 -1.06 16.49 10.52
C PRO A 224 -2.57 16.73 10.50
N GLU A 225 -2.98 18.02 10.49
CA GLU A 225 -4.38 18.39 10.36
C GLU A 225 -5.02 17.76 9.11
N GLY A 226 -6.29 17.31 9.21
CA GLY A 226 -6.99 16.59 8.15
C GLY A 226 -6.65 15.10 8.05
N PHE A 227 -5.78 14.58 8.91
CA PHE A 227 -5.36 13.17 8.87
C PHE A 227 -6.53 12.20 8.84
N MET A 228 -7.50 12.32 9.75
CA MET A 228 -8.64 11.38 9.86
C MET A 228 -9.49 11.36 8.59
N ASP A 229 -9.79 12.54 8.03
CA ASP A 229 -10.55 12.64 6.79
C ASP A 229 -9.84 11.92 5.63
N LYS A 230 -8.54 12.15 5.48
CA LYS A 230 -7.76 11.57 4.37
C LYS A 230 -7.50 10.06 4.54
N ALA A 231 -7.20 9.63 5.76
CA ALA A 231 -7.02 8.20 6.06
C ALA A 231 -8.30 7.38 5.76
N ILE A 232 -9.47 7.96 6.00
CA ILE A 232 -10.74 7.30 5.75
C ILE A 232 -11.12 7.38 4.27
N ALA A 233 -11.18 8.59 3.69
CA ALA A 233 -11.69 8.82 2.35
C ALA A 233 -10.93 8.02 1.29
N GLU A 234 -9.59 7.98 1.35
CA GLU A 234 -8.76 7.25 0.40
C GLU A 234 -9.03 5.74 0.43
N ASN A 235 -9.20 5.18 1.63
CA ASN A 235 -9.34 3.74 1.80
C ASN A 235 -10.79 3.21 1.66
N VAL A 236 -11.80 4.08 1.70
CA VAL A 236 -13.22 3.68 1.72
C VAL A 236 -13.89 3.90 0.36
N PHE A 237 -13.88 5.12 -0.18
CA PHE A 237 -14.73 5.47 -1.33
C PHE A 237 -14.41 4.70 -2.60
N ALA A 238 -13.14 4.57 -2.95
CA ALA A 238 -12.67 3.73 -4.05
C ALA A 238 -11.97 2.44 -3.57
N GLY A 239 -12.14 2.10 -2.29
CA GLY A 239 -11.37 1.06 -1.61
C GLY A 239 -11.43 -0.30 -2.28
N ASN A 240 -12.60 -0.71 -2.78
CA ASN A 240 -12.74 -1.97 -3.52
C ASN A 240 -11.89 -2.02 -4.80
N ALA A 241 -11.93 -0.94 -5.59
CA ALA A 241 -11.14 -0.82 -6.81
C ALA A 241 -9.64 -0.73 -6.50
N MET A 242 -9.27 0.05 -5.47
CA MET A 242 -7.89 0.16 -5.02
C MET A 242 -7.35 -1.16 -4.50
N ASN A 243 -8.10 -1.92 -3.70
CA ASN A 243 -7.70 -3.24 -3.20
C ASN A 243 -7.43 -4.23 -4.34
N ARG A 244 -8.28 -4.24 -5.38
CA ARG A 244 -8.05 -5.08 -6.54
C ARG A 244 -6.79 -4.70 -7.31
N ARG A 245 -6.55 -3.39 -7.50
CA ARG A 245 -5.36 -2.86 -8.18
C ARG A 245 -4.09 -3.00 -7.31
N LEU A 246 -4.23 -2.94 -5.98
CA LEU A 246 -3.16 -3.20 -5.02
C LEU A 246 -2.59 -4.62 -5.19
N GLN A 247 -3.45 -5.62 -5.42
CA GLN A 247 -3.00 -6.98 -5.69
C GLN A 247 -2.03 -7.06 -6.88
N TRP A 248 -2.22 -6.20 -7.88
CA TRP A 248 -1.33 -6.09 -9.04
C TRP A 248 -0.05 -5.34 -8.72
N GLN A 249 -0.16 -4.18 -8.08
CA GLN A 249 1.03 -3.38 -7.73
C GLN A 249 1.95 -4.11 -6.75
N TYR A 250 1.39 -4.86 -5.81
CA TYR A 250 2.14 -5.61 -4.80
C TYR A 250 2.30 -7.08 -5.15
N SER A 251 1.79 -7.51 -6.31
CA SER A 251 1.81 -8.90 -6.80
C SER A 251 1.50 -9.93 -5.71
N MET A 252 0.40 -9.72 -5.00
CA MET A 252 0.06 -10.48 -3.79
C MET A 252 -0.20 -11.97 -4.06
N LEU A 253 -0.47 -12.34 -5.32
CA LEU A 253 -0.68 -13.73 -5.74
C LEU A 253 0.61 -14.43 -6.15
N LEU A 254 1.73 -13.73 -6.21
CA LEU A 254 3.02 -14.30 -6.58
C LEU A 254 3.82 -14.69 -5.35
N ASP A 255 4.48 -15.84 -5.41
CA ASP A 255 5.42 -16.25 -4.38
C ASP A 255 6.66 -15.36 -4.34
N ARG A 256 7.35 -15.40 -3.21
CA ARG A 256 8.64 -14.73 -2.98
C ARG A 256 9.74 -15.50 -3.70
N HIS A 257 9.96 -15.17 -4.97
CA HIS A 257 10.82 -15.93 -5.87
C HIS A 257 11.46 -15.00 -6.92
N PRO A 258 12.65 -15.32 -7.48
CA PRO A 258 13.26 -14.49 -8.53
C PRO A 258 12.38 -14.22 -9.75
N ASN A 259 11.51 -15.16 -10.11
CA ASN A 259 10.53 -14.99 -11.21
C ASN A 259 9.19 -14.42 -10.74
N GLY A 260 8.99 -14.21 -9.46
CA GLY A 260 7.77 -13.70 -8.84
C GLY A 260 8.00 -12.37 -8.14
N HIS A 261 7.48 -12.27 -6.90
CA HIS A 261 7.63 -11.10 -6.05
C HIS A 261 9.04 -11.04 -5.45
N VAL A 262 9.68 -9.87 -5.56
CA VAL A 262 11.06 -9.64 -5.11
C VAL A 262 11.11 -8.60 -4.00
N ASP A 263 10.43 -7.46 -4.18
CA ASP A 263 10.52 -6.29 -3.32
C ASP A 263 9.40 -5.28 -3.63
N GLN A 264 9.23 -4.28 -2.74
CA GLN A 264 8.42 -3.08 -3.01
C GLN A 264 9.29 -1.81 -3.07
N ALA A 265 10.60 -1.96 -3.03
CA ALA A 265 11.59 -0.87 -3.04
C ALA A 265 11.69 -0.07 -1.74
N ILE A 266 10.57 0.25 -1.13
CA ILE A 266 10.45 0.93 0.18
C ILE A 266 10.39 -0.06 1.35
N GLY A 267 10.44 -1.34 1.07
CA GLY A 267 10.39 -2.49 1.97
C GLY A 267 10.02 -3.73 1.20
N LYS A 268 9.73 -4.85 1.87
CA LYS A 268 9.46 -6.11 1.18
C LYS A 268 8.04 -6.24 0.67
N ASN A 269 7.06 -6.05 1.53
CA ASN A 269 5.63 -6.11 1.21
C ASN A 269 4.82 -5.54 2.38
N VAL A 270 3.51 -5.46 2.23
CA VAL A 270 2.57 -5.06 3.28
C VAL A 270 2.26 -6.27 4.17
N ALA A 271 2.23 -6.08 5.48
CA ALA A 271 1.81 -7.12 6.41
C ALA A 271 0.32 -7.44 6.25
N SER A 272 -0.03 -8.73 6.49
CA SER A 272 -1.40 -9.25 6.41
C SER A 272 -1.95 -9.54 7.82
N GLY A 273 -1.96 -8.51 8.68
CA GLY A 273 -2.48 -8.55 10.05
C GLY A 273 -3.68 -7.62 10.24
N ASN A 274 -4.00 -7.34 11.51
CA ASN A 274 -5.06 -6.43 11.88
C ASN A 274 -4.64 -4.97 11.69
N ILE A 275 -5.37 -4.22 10.87
CA ILE A 275 -5.18 -2.79 10.65
C ILE A 275 -6.09 -2.03 11.62
N GLY A 276 -5.49 -1.29 12.54
CA GLY A 276 -6.19 -0.45 13.52
C GLY A 276 -6.10 1.03 13.17
N LEU A 277 -6.86 1.83 13.91
CA LEU A 277 -6.79 3.29 13.86
C LEU A 277 -7.20 3.85 15.23
N ILE A 278 -6.37 4.68 15.80
CA ILE A 278 -6.69 5.50 16.97
C ILE A 278 -6.62 6.96 16.53
N ALA A 279 -7.68 7.72 16.78
CA ALA A 279 -7.73 9.13 16.40
C ALA A 279 -6.63 9.94 17.10
N PRO A 280 -5.91 10.83 16.39
CA PRO A 280 -4.93 11.71 17.01
C PRO A 280 -5.63 12.68 17.98
N ASN A 281 -5.00 12.92 19.13
CA ASN A 281 -5.45 13.90 20.11
C ASN A 281 -4.62 15.19 20.07
N VAL A 282 -3.59 15.25 19.20
CA VAL A 282 -2.79 16.44 18.91
C VAL A 282 -2.64 16.60 17.40
N LEU A 283 -3.06 17.74 16.87
CA LEU A 283 -2.97 18.03 15.43
C LEU A 283 -1.92 19.11 15.16
N VAL A 284 -1.07 18.87 14.17
CA VAL A 284 -0.10 19.83 13.64
C VAL A 284 -0.77 20.59 12.50
N SER A 285 -1.03 21.89 12.70
CA SER A 285 -1.80 22.72 11.77
C SER A 285 -0.98 23.83 11.10
N LYS A 286 0.19 24.17 11.66
CA LYS A 286 1.06 25.22 11.11
C LYS A 286 2.09 24.62 10.15
N ASP A 287 2.64 25.45 9.27
CA ASP A 287 3.74 25.04 8.38
C ASP A 287 4.93 24.47 9.17
N PHE A 288 5.28 25.14 10.30
CA PHE A 288 6.22 24.65 11.30
C PHE A 288 5.60 24.75 12.69
N GLU A 289 5.65 23.67 13.45
CA GLU A 289 5.08 23.63 14.80
C GLU A 289 5.99 22.87 15.77
N GLU A 290 6.32 23.51 16.89
CA GLU A 290 7.15 22.91 17.93
C GLU A 290 6.27 22.25 18.99
N ILE A 291 6.52 20.97 19.26
CA ILE A 291 5.84 20.19 20.31
C ILE A 291 6.91 19.44 21.11
N THR A 292 6.79 19.49 22.44
CA THR A 292 7.63 18.67 23.33
C THR A 292 6.82 17.53 23.93
N VAL A 293 7.37 16.32 23.86
CA VAL A 293 6.81 15.12 24.47
C VAL A 293 7.91 14.44 25.27
N ASP A 294 7.64 14.15 26.54
CA ASP A 294 8.54 13.41 27.43
C ASP A 294 10.02 13.90 27.36
N GLY A 295 10.21 15.22 27.43
CA GLY A 295 11.52 15.88 27.37
C GLY A 295 12.13 15.98 25.96
N VAL A 296 11.51 15.41 24.93
CA VAL A 296 12.02 15.49 23.55
C VAL A 296 11.35 16.64 22.81
N LYS A 297 12.16 17.59 22.37
CA LYS A 297 11.75 18.72 21.54
C LYS A 297 11.69 18.30 20.07
N MET A 298 10.58 18.55 19.41
CA MET A 298 10.29 18.21 18.03
C MET A 298 9.75 19.43 17.28
N VAL A 299 10.28 19.70 16.11
CA VAL A 299 9.75 20.71 15.18
C VAL A 299 9.17 19.97 13.98
N PHE A 300 7.86 19.97 13.88
CA PHE A 300 7.13 19.37 12.76
C PHE A 300 7.07 20.34 11.60
N GLN A 301 7.32 19.87 10.39
CA GLN A 301 7.09 20.60 9.15
C GLN A 301 5.92 19.94 8.41
N ASN A 302 4.82 20.68 8.22
CA ASN A 302 3.73 20.24 7.35
C ASN A 302 4.16 20.31 5.88
N GLN A 303 3.88 19.23 5.14
CA GLN A 303 4.28 19.07 3.74
C GLN A 303 3.12 18.47 2.91
N PRO A 304 1.94 19.14 2.91
CA PRO A 304 0.75 18.62 2.25
C PRO A 304 0.96 18.49 0.74
N ASP A 305 0.17 17.62 0.11
CA ASP A 305 0.17 17.39 -1.35
C ASP A 305 1.55 16.97 -1.89
N THR A 306 2.32 16.21 -1.07
CA THR A 306 3.58 15.57 -1.45
C THR A 306 3.34 14.08 -1.67
N GLU A 307 3.81 13.18 -0.79
CA GLU A 307 3.56 11.76 -0.84
C GLU A 307 2.08 11.42 -0.55
N ALA A 308 1.47 12.16 0.35
CA ALA A 308 0.04 12.07 0.68
C ALA A 308 -0.60 13.47 0.70
N PRO A 309 -1.95 13.55 0.68
CA PRO A 309 -2.65 14.83 0.79
C PRO A 309 -2.31 15.60 2.07
N VAL A 310 -2.04 14.87 3.16
CA VAL A 310 -1.53 15.39 4.44
C VAL A 310 -0.28 14.61 4.82
N GLN A 311 0.78 15.32 5.10
CA GLN A 311 2.11 14.76 5.35
C GLN A 311 2.91 15.70 6.23
N MET A 312 3.78 15.16 7.10
CA MET A 312 4.73 15.95 7.87
C MET A 312 6.05 15.21 8.08
N SER A 313 7.14 15.96 8.20
CA SER A 313 8.45 15.52 8.69
C SER A 313 8.78 16.12 10.04
N THR A 314 9.86 15.66 10.69
CA THR A 314 10.21 16.12 12.05
C THR A 314 11.70 16.39 12.18
N TRP A 315 12.02 17.58 12.65
CA TRP A 315 13.35 17.98 13.08
C TRP A 315 13.51 17.86 14.60
N PHE A 316 14.60 17.26 15.05
CA PHE A 316 14.98 17.15 16.46
C PHE A 316 16.18 18.06 16.71
N PRO A 317 15.98 19.30 17.17
CA PRO A 317 17.06 20.29 17.28
C PRO A 317 18.17 19.87 18.25
N ASP A 318 17.81 19.28 19.39
CA ASP A 318 18.76 18.84 20.41
C ASP A 318 19.61 17.64 19.96
N PHE A 319 19.16 16.92 18.93
CA PHE A 319 19.80 15.73 18.40
C PHE A 319 20.46 15.98 17.03
N LYS A 320 20.23 17.14 16.41
CA LYS A 320 20.58 17.43 15.03
C LYS A 320 20.16 16.30 14.07
N ALA A 321 18.99 15.75 14.32
CA ALA A 321 18.43 14.61 13.60
C ALA A 321 17.19 15.03 12.82
N PHE A 322 17.08 14.58 11.59
CA PHE A 322 15.94 14.87 10.72
C PHE A 322 15.22 13.58 10.31
N TRP A 323 13.98 13.45 10.76
CA TRP A 323 13.10 12.38 10.28
C TRP A 323 12.32 12.87 9.07
N ALA A 324 12.65 12.31 7.91
CA ALA A 324 12.10 12.71 6.62
C ALA A 324 10.76 12.03 6.30
N ALA A 325 10.20 11.24 7.21
CA ALA A 325 8.97 10.45 7.03
C ALA A 325 9.03 9.62 5.72
N GLU A 326 8.14 9.86 4.77
CA GLU A 326 8.20 9.28 3.43
C GLU A 326 8.44 10.31 2.32
N VAL A 327 8.67 11.58 2.71
CA VAL A 327 9.00 12.66 1.76
C VAL A 327 10.34 12.41 1.07
N MET A 328 11.31 11.84 1.79
CA MET A 328 12.63 11.46 1.26
C MET A 328 13.01 10.07 1.76
N THR A 329 13.14 9.14 0.81
CA THR A 329 13.51 7.75 1.06
C THR A 329 14.73 7.33 0.23
N GLY A 330 14.96 6.04 0.02
CA GLY A 330 16.05 5.51 -0.83
C GLY A 330 15.70 5.37 -2.30
N THR A 331 14.61 5.95 -2.78
CA THR A 331 14.08 5.81 -4.15
C THR A 331 13.25 7.04 -4.53
N ILE A 332 13.08 7.29 -5.83
CA ILE A 332 12.01 8.19 -6.25
C ILE A 332 10.66 7.54 -6.00
N HIS A 333 9.70 8.31 -5.55
CA HIS A 333 8.37 7.84 -5.23
C HIS A 333 7.40 7.99 -6.41
N ASN A 334 6.23 7.38 -6.29
CA ASN A 334 5.15 7.52 -7.26
C ASN A 334 4.55 8.94 -7.23
N ILE A 335 4.49 9.62 -8.38
CA ILE A 335 3.59 10.75 -8.61
C ILE A 335 2.20 10.23 -8.93
N TYR A 336 2.13 9.16 -9.73
CA TYR A 336 0.93 8.36 -9.93
C TYR A 336 1.19 6.94 -9.46
N THR A 337 0.39 6.47 -8.52
CA THR A 337 0.46 5.08 -8.04
C THR A 337 -0.55 4.18 -8.77
N VAL A 338 -0.10 2.99 -9.19
CA VAL A 338 -0.92 2.08 -10.03
C VAL A 338 -2.15 1.54 -9.30
N ARG A 339 -2.06 1.41 -7.96
CA ARG A 339 -3.23 1.01 -7.14
C ARG A 339 -4.37 2.03 -7.20
N GLY A 340 -4.03 3.29 -7.42
CA GLY A 340 -4.94 4.42 -7.37
C GLY A 340 -4.72 5.26 -6.11
N ALA A 341 -4.69 6.55 -6.30
CA ALA A 341 -4.69 7.62 -5.31
C ALA A 341 -4.89 8.95 -6.06
N ALA A 342 -5.06 10.05 -5.34
CA ALA A 342 -4.93 11.37 -5.93
C ALA A 342 -3.55 11.52 -6.56
N VAL A 343 -3.48 12.12 -7.77
CA VAL A 343 -2.19 12.36 -8.44
C VAL A 343 -1.41 13.40 -7.64
N ARG A 344 -0.21 13.04 -7.21
CA ARG A 344 0.66 13.84 -6.34
C ARG A 344 1.28 15.03 -7.09
N ASN A 345 1.75 16.01 -6.33
CA ASN A 345 2.31 17.24 -6.86
C ASN A 345 3.85 17.22 -6.83
N ALA A 346 4.46 16.82 -7.92
CA ALA A 346 5.93 16.71 -7.99
C ALA A 346 6.63 18.06 -7.73
N MET A 347 6.06 19.18 -8.17
CA MET A 347 6.64 20.49 -7.90
C MET A 347 6.54 20.86 -6.43
N ASN A 348 5.37 20.65 -5.80
CA ASN A 348 5.23 20.94 -4.37
C ASN A 348 6.17 20.03 -3.56
N TRP A 349 6.27 18.77 -3.94
CA TRP A 349 7.18 17.83 -3.30
C TRP A 349 8.64 18.32 -3.32
N SER A 350 9.10 18.81 -4.49
CA SER A 350 10.42 19.41 -4.62
C SER A 350 10.59 20.66 -3.73
N LYS A 351 9.57 21.52 -3.67
CA LYS A 351 9.58 22.72 -2.83
C LYS A 351 9.66 22.39 -1.34
N GLU A 352 8.91 21.38 -0.90
CA GLU A 352 8.90 20.96 0.50
C GLU A 352 10.23 20.31 0.91
N ILE A 353 10.85 19.51 0.03
CA ILE A 353 12.22 19.02 0.25
C ILE A 353 13.20 20.19 0.35
N ASN A 354 13.08 21.17 -0.55
CA ASN A 354 13.93 22.35 -0.53
C ASN A 354 13.75 23.17 0.75
N ASN A 355 12.51 23.27 1.25
CA ASN A 355 12.17 23.92 2.50
C ASN A 355 12.87 23.23 3.68
N SER A 356 12.76 21.90 3.78
CA SER A 356 13.49 21.09 4.77
C SER A 356 15.01 21.27 4.67
N LEU A 357 15.54 21.29 3.44
CA LEU A 357 16.98 21.42 3.18
C LEU A 357 17.53 22.74 3.74
N TYR A 358 16.81 23.85 3.56
CA TYR A 358 17.26 25.17 3.99
C TYR A 358 16.99 25.45 5.47
N HIS A 359 15.94 24.84 6.07
CA HIS A 359 15.66 24.97 7.49
C HIS A 359 16.50 24.05 8.36
N PHE A 360 16.74 22.81 7.94
CA PHE A 360 17.34 21.79 8.79
C PHE A 360 18.58 21.11 8.17
N GLY A 361 18.63 21.03 6.83
CA GLY A 361 19.66 20.27 6.12
C GLY A 361 21.09 20.76 6.38
N GLY A 362 21.27 22.04 6.70
CA GLY A 362 22.60 22.58 7.03
C GLY A 362 23.15 22.12 8.39
N GLU A 363 22.27 21.76 9.32
CA GLU A 363 22.63 21.34 10.68
C GLU A 363 22.49 19.84 10.93
N ALA A 364 21.79 19.12 10.04
CA ALA A 364 21.50 17.71 10.23
C ALA A 364 22.79 16.86 10.21
N GLU A 365 22.98 16.05 11.23
CA GLU A 365 24.05 15.07 11.38
C GLU A 365 23.58 13.64 11.03
N VAL A 366 22.27 13.39 11.17
CA VAL A 366 21.61 12.16 10.73
C VAL A 366 20.24 12.47 10.11
N MET A 367 19.94 11.85 8.98
CA MET A 367 18.62 11.82 8.35
C MET A 367 18.13 10.38 8.26
N PHE A 368 16.90 10.15 8.67
CA PHE A 368 16.26 8.83 8.65
C PHE A 368 14.80 8.97 8.23
N ALA A 369 14.17 7.86 7.87
CA ALA A 369 12.85 7.87 7.26
C ALA A 369 12.03 6.65 7.68
N SER A 370 10.76 6.64 7.33
CA SER A 370 9.86 5.52 7.57
C SER A 370 10.13 4.32 6.64
N HIS A 371 10.94 4.55 5.61
CA HIS A 371 11.42 3.52 4.68
C HIS A 371 12.90 3.67 4.42
N SER A 372 13.52 2.60 3.92
CA SER A 372 14.95 2.55 3.61
C SER A 372 15.83 2.62 4.88
N TRP A 373 17.04 3.11 4.78
CA TRP A 373 18.06 3.18 5.83
C TRP A 373 18.49 4.63 6.08
N PRO A 374 18.97 4.96 7.28
CA PRO A 374 19.42 6.31 7.59
C PRO A 374 20.65 6.75 6.79
N ARG A 375 20.88 8.06 6.77
CA ARG A 375 22.05 8.73 6.21
C ARG A 375 22.76 9.49 7.31
N TRP A 376 24.07 9.39 7.40
CA TRP A 376 24.89 10.07 8.40
C TRP A 376 25.93 10.97 7.74
N GLY A 377 26.20 12.10 8.40
CA GLY A 377 27.10 13.14 7.92
C GLY A 377 26.42 14.13 7.00
N ASN A 378 26.63 15.42 7.29
CA ASN A 378 25.93 16.51 6.63
C ASN A 378 26.06 16.50 5.11
N ASP A 379 27.27 16.27 4.58
CA ASP A 379 27.51 16.24 3.13
C ASP A 379 26.67 15.14 2.45
N ARG A 380 26.60 13.96 3.08
CA ARG A 380 25.80 12.84 2.56
C ARG A 380 24.30 13.15 2.59
N ILE A 381 23.84 13.77 3.67
CA ILE A 381 22.44 14.17 3.83
C ILE A 381 22.07 15.20 2.74
N GLN A 382 22.89 16.25 2.58
CA GLN A 382 22.64 17.24 1.57
C GLN A 382 22.73 16.71 0.14
N GLU A 383 23.63 15.76 -0.15
CA GLU A 383 23.70 15.06 -1.44
C GLU A 383 22.35 14.40 -1.76
N VAL A 384 21.78 13.60 -0.83
CA VAL A 384 20.54 12.89 -1.03
C VAL A 384 19.34 13.85 -1.13
N MET A 385 19.26 14.84 -0.21
CA MET A 385 18.18 15.84 -0.22
C MET A 385 18.14 16.62 -1.53
N ARG A 386 19.31 17.08 -2.02
CA ARG A 386 19.41 17.82 -3.28
C ARG A 386 19.06 16.94 -4.48
N ALA A 387 19.54 15.69 -4.50
CA ALA A 387 19.24 14.75 -5.59
C ALA A 387 17.72 14.49 -5.69
N GLN A 388 17.03 14.25 -4.59
CA GLN A 388 15.59 14.02 -4.60
C GLN A 388 14.81 15.29 -4.93
N ARG A 389 15.14 16.43 -4.35
CA ARG A 389 14.56 17.74 -4.72
C ARG A 389 14.66 17.97 -6.22
N ASP A 390 15.86 17.82 -6.78
CA ASP A 390 16.13 18.09 -8.19
C ASP A 390 15.44 17.07 -9.11
N ALA A 391 15.32 15.82 -8.67
CA ALA A 391 14.60 14.78 -9.41
C ALA A 391 13.11 15.14 -9.57
N TYR A 392 12.42 15.50 -8.48
CA TYR A 392 11.01 15.92 -8.54
C TYR A 392 10.81 17.22 -9.32
N ALA A 393 11.70 18.23 -9.14
CA ALA A 393 11.64 19.46 -9.90
C ALA A 393 11.85 19.22 -11.39
N ASN A 394 12.86 18.44 -11.77
CA ASN A 394 13.15 18.10 -13.15
C ASN A 394 11.99 17.34 -13.80
N LEU A 395 11.46 16.33 -13.08
CA LEU A 395 10.33 15.52 -13.53
C LEU A 395 9.12 16.41 -13.84
N ASN A 396 8.76 17.32 -12.95
CA ASN A 396 7.68 18.27 -13.20
C ASN A 396 7.97 19.23 -14.35
N ASN A 397 9.10 19.93 -14.27
CA ASN A 397 9.41 21.06 -15.17
C ASN A 397 9.65 20.58 -16.60
N GLN A 398 10.40 19.49 -16.79
CA GLN A 398 10.66 18.97 -18.12
C GLN A 398 9.41 18.33 -18.73
N THR A 399 8.58 17.70 -17.93
CA THR A 399 7.29 17.18 -18.43
C THR A 399 6.41 18.32 -18.95
N LEU A 400 6.25 19.39 -18.18
CA LEU A 400 5.47 20.55 -18.61
C LEU A 400 6.12 21.30 -19.79
N HIS A 401 7.46 21.36 -19.83
CA HIS A 401 8.16 21.91 -20.97
C HIS A 401 7.82 21.18 -22.29
N TYR A 402 7.82 19.84 -22.26
CA TYR A 402 7.42 19.04 -23.41
C TYR A 402 5.93 19.15 -23.71
N ALA A 403 5.08 19.14 -22.69
CA ALA A 403 3.63 19.31 -22.86
C ALA A 403 3.31 20.66 -23.54
N ASN A 404 4.00 21.74 -23.14
CA ASN A 404 3.87 23.05 -23.80
C ASN A 404 4.40 23.09 -25.25
N LYS A 405 5.09 22.04 -25.70
CA LYS A 405 5.48 21.81 -27.08
C LYS A 405 4.57 20.86 -27.83
N GLY A 406 3.45 20.45 -27.23
CA GLY A 406 2.47 19.58 -27.84
C GLY A 406 2.70 18.08 -27.61
N VAL A 407 3.68 17.69 -26.76
CA VAL A 407 3.88 16.29 -26.41
C VAL A 407 2.76 15.84 -25.46
N THR A 408 2.07 14.79 -25.84
CA THR A 408 0.87 14.31 -25.15
C THR A 408 1.20 13.32 -24.00
N ILE A 409 0.20 13.00 -23.18
CA ILE A 409 0.29 11.99 -22.12
C ILE A 409 0.69 10.60 -22.66
N ASN A 410 0.38 10.33 -23.95
CA ASN A 410 0.70 9.06 -24.59
C ASN A 410 2.12 9.01 -25.19
N GLU A 411 2.82 10.13 -25.25
CA GLU A 411 4.14 10.27 -25.87
C GLU A 411 5.24 10.64 -24.87
N ILE A 412 4.90 11.34 -23.77
CA ILE A 412 5.87 11.93 -22.84
C ILE A 412 6.90 10.92 -22.31
N HIS A 413 6.49 9.69 -22.05
CA HIS A 413 7.36 8.64 -21.52
C HIS A 413 8.43 8.18 -22.54
N ASN A 414 8.27 8.50 -23.83
CA ASN A 414 9.26 8.22 -24.89
C ASN A 414 10.23 9.38 -25.08
N VAL A 415 9.87 10.58 -24.65
CA VAL A 415 10.64 11.83 -24.91
C VAL A 415 11.44 12.26 -23.68
N TYR A 416 10.84 12.11 -22.48
CA TYR A 416 11.48 12.51 -21.24
C TYR A 416 12.69 11.61 -20.94
N GLN A 417 13.78 12.25 -20.52
CA GLN A 417 14.99 11.55 -20.07
C GLN A 417 15.47 12.11 -18.73
N VAL A 418 15.74 11.21 -17.80
CA VAL A 418 16.37 11.58 -16.54
C VAL A 418 17.77 12.16 -16.81
N PRO A 419 18.16 13.32 -16.25
CA PRO A 419 19.51 13.88 -16.38
C PRO A 419 20.58 12.87 -15.99
N LYS A 420 21.71 12.86 -16.73
CA LYS A 420 22.81 11.89 -16.50
C LYS A 420 23.36 11.93 -15.08
N SER A 421 23.44 13.11 -14.46
CA SER A 421 23.87 13.28 -13.07
C SER A 421 22.93 12.54 -12.09
N LEU A 422 21.62 12.64 -12.30
CA LEU A 422 20.62 11.97 -11.48
C LEU A 422 20.58 10.45 -11.74
N GLN A 423 20.88 10.01 -12.97
CA GLN A 423 20.98 8.57 -13.27
C GLN A 423 22.06 7.86 -12.45
N GLN A 424 23.07 8.58 -11.95
CA GLN A 424 24.15 8.06 -11.11
C GLN A 424 23.83 8.08 -9.61
N GLN A 425 22.65 8.56 -9.21
CA GLN A 425 22.24 8.64 -7.81
C GLN A 425 21.27 7.50 -7.47
N TRP A 426 21.67 6.63 -6.53
CA TRP A 426 20.84 5.49 -6.11
C TRP A 426 19.50 5.95 -5.50
N SER A 427 19.51 7.05 -4.72
CA SER A 427 18.33 7.57 -4.03
C SER A 427 17.22 8.11 -4.92
N VAL A 428 17.46 8.25 -6.23
CA VAL A 428 16.45 8.73 -7.21
C VAL A 428 16.18 7.73 -8.33
N ARG A 429 16.59 6.47 -8.13
CA ARG A 429 16.26 5.40 -9.09
C ARG A 429 14.77 5.04 -9.04
N SER A 430 14.28 4.54 -10.17
CA SER A 430 12.87 4.14 -10.36
C SER A 430 12.54 2.82 -9.69
N TYR A 431 12.77 2.70 -8.39
CA TYR A 431 12.48 1.45 -7.69
C TYR A 431 11.00 1.33 -7.29
N HIS A 432 10.48 2.30 -6.53
CA HIS A 432 9.07 2.35 -6.12
C HIS A 432 8.23 3.15 -7.11
N GLY A 433 8.60 4.41 -7.33
CA GLY A 433 8.08 5.21 -8.44
C GLY A 433 8.71 4.81 -9.76
N ASP A 434 7.93 4.81 -10.82
CA ASP A 434 8.42 4.62 -12.19
C ASP A 434 8.41 5.95 -12.93
N VAL A 435 9.56 6.35 -13.46
CA VAL A 435 9.71 7.66 -14.13
C VAL A 435 8.76 7.79 -15.31
N GLN A 436 8.54 6.71 -16.09
CA GLN A 436 7.65 6.75 -17.26
C GLN A 436 6.19 6.97 -16.85
N ASN A 437 5.77 6.35 -15.76
CA ASN A 437 4.44 6.57 -15.19
C ASN A 437 4.33 7.94 -14.50
N ASN A 438 5.39 8.37 -13.81
CA ASN A 438 5.43 9.64 -13.13
C ASN A 438 5.26 10.85 -14.07
N VAL A 439 5.94 10.85 -15.22
CA VAL A 439 5.77 11.95 -16.21
C VAL A 439 4.35 11.99 -16.79
N ARG A 440 3.72 10.82 -16.98
CA ARG A 440 2.30 10.76 -17.36
C ARG A 440 1.40 11.26 -16.23
N GLY A 441 1.76 10.98 -14.98
CA GLY A 441 1.09 11.50 -13.79
C GLY A 441 1.13 13.02 -13.71
N VAL A 442 2.28 13.64 -14.02
CA VAL A 442 2.39 15.12 -14.08
C VAL A 442 1.46 15.69 -15.14
N ILE A 443 1.44 15.14 -16.36
CA ILE A 443 0.48 15.63 -17.40
C ILE A 443 -0.96 15.45 -16.91
N ASN A 444 -1.29 14.29 -16.34
CA ASN A 444 -2.65 14.03 -15.85
C ASN A 444 -3.08 15.03 -14.78
N ARG A 445 -2.18 15.47 -13.90
CA ARG A 445 -2.48 16.45 -12.86
C ARG A 445 -2.86 17.82 -13.46
N PHE A 446 -2.17 18.26 -14.52
CA PHE A 446 -2.36 19.60 -15.09
C PHE A 446 -3.36 19.63 -16.24
N LEU A 447 -3.40 18.61 -17.07
CA LEU A 447 -4.16 18.57 -18.33
C LEU A 447 -5.23 17.47 -18.36
N GLY A 448 -5.24 16.57 -17.36
CA GLY A 448 -6.18 15.44 -17.31
C GLY A 448 -5.78 14.30 -18.27
N HIS A 449 -6.75 13.46 -18.59
CA HIS A 449 -6.56 12.23 -19.38
C HIS A 449 -6.61 12.46 -20.91
N PHE A 450 -7.16 13.57 -21.36
CA PHE A 450 -7.32 13.86 -22.79
C PHE A 450 -5.99 14.17 -23.46
N ASP A 451 -5.66 13.45 -24.51
CA ASP A 451 -4.38 13.55 -25.24
C ASP A 451 -4.42 14.51 -26.43
N GLY A 452 -5.50 15.30 -26.60
CA GLY A 452 -5.67 16.22 -27.71
C GLY A 452 -6.22 15.57 -29.01
N ASN A 453 -6.30 14.25 -29.08
CA ASN A 453 -6.85 13.56 -30.26
C ASN A 453 -8.37 13.38 -30.13
N PRO A 454 -9.18 13.97 -31.02
CA PRO A 454 -10.64 13.83 -30.95
C PRO A 454 -11.16 12.39 -30.92
N THR A 455 -10.45 11.44 -31.55
CA THR A 455 -10.80 10.02 -31.52
C THR A 455 -10.82 9.43 -30.11
N ASN A 456 -9.95 9.93 -29.23
CA ASN A 456 -9.81 9.48 -27.85
C ASN A 456 -10.70 10.24 -26.87
N LEU A 457 -11.49 11.23 -27.33
CA LEU A 457 -12.43 11.96 -26.49
C LEU A 457 -13.62 11.07 -26.09
N ILE A 458 -14.11 10.26 -27.04
CA ILE A 458 -15.16 9.24 -26.82
C ILE A 458 -14.68 7.91 -27.41
N PRO A 459 -13.74 7.21 -26.74
CA PRO A 459 -13.15 5.99 -27.27
C PRO A 459 -14.14 4.82 -27.18
N LEU A 460 -14.09 3.91 -28.14
CA LEU A 460 -14.71 2.62 -27.97
C LEU A 460 -14.07 1.88 -26.78
N SER A 461 -14.87 1.12 -26.05
CA SER A 461 -14.31 0.26 -24.99
C SER A 461 -13.31 -0.75 -25.60
N PRO A 462 -12.33 -1.23 -24.82
CA PRO A 462 -11.43 -2.29 -25.30
C PRO A 462 -12.16 -3.52 -25.85
N LYS A 463 -13.30 -3.88 -25.26
CA LYS A 463 -14.14 -4.99 -25.70
C LYS A 463 -14.78 -4.74 -27.05
N ASP A 464 -15.18 -3.49 -27.35
CA ASP A 464 -15.86 -3.14 -28.59
C ASP A 464 -14.87 -2.83 -29.72
N SER A 465 -13.71 -2.25 -29.39
CA SER A 465 -12.68 -1.92 -30.38
C SER A 465 -11.84 -3.13 -30.81
N ALA A 466 -11.55 -4.07 -29.91
CA ALA A 466 -10.65 -5.17 -30.19
C ALA A 466 -11.07 -6.08 -31.36
N PRO A 467 -12.37 -6.44 -31.54
CA PRO A 467 -12.81 -7.22 -32.70
C PRO A 467 -12.48 -6.55 -34.04
N LEU A 468 -12.65 -5.22 -34.15
CA LEU A 468 -12.32 -4.46 -35.36
C LEU A 468 -10.83 -4.57 -35.70
N TYR A 469 -9.95 -4.43 -34.70
CA TYR A 469 -8.51 -4.59 -34.87
C TYR A 469 -8.16 -6.00 -35.30
N VAL A 470 -8.77 -7.04 -34.70
CA VAL A 470 -8.51 -8.44 -35.01
C VAL A 470 -8.91 -8.75 -36.46
N GLU A 471 -10.05 -8.25 -36.91
CA GLU A 471 -10.51 -8.38 -38.31
C GLU A 471 -9.53 -7.71 -39.27
N MET A 472 -9.17 -6.44 -39.01
CA MET A 472 -8.25 -5.68 -39.87
C MET A 472 -6.84 -6.27 -39.92
N MET A 473 -6.38 -6.88 -38.85
CA MET A 473 -5.09 -7.58 -38.81
C MET A 473 -5.12 -8.96 -39.46
N GLY A 474 -6.26 -9.39 -39.99
CA GLY A 474 -6.45 -10.64 -40.74
C GLY A 474 -6.67 -11.86 -39.86
N GLY A 475 -7.21 -11.68 -38.68
CA GLY A 475 -7.70 -12.73 -37.78
C GLY A 475 -6.64 -13.30 -36.82
N SER A 476 -7.13 -14.11 -35.90
CA SER A 476 -6.37 -14.66 -34.76
C SER A 476 -5.08 -15.40 -35.17
N ALA A 477 -5.13 -16.20 -36.22
CA ALA A 477 -3.97 -16.99 -36.67
C ALA A 477 -2.80 -16.10 -37.11
N LYS A 478 -3.07 -14.99 -37.82
CA LYS A 478 -2.05 -14.03 -38.24
C LYS A 478 -1.47 -13.26 -37.07
N ILE A 479 -2.32 -12.85 -36.13
CA ILE A 479 -1.89 -12.13 -34.91
C ILE A 479 -1.00 -13.04 -34.07
N ILE A 480 -1.38 -14.29 -33.83
CA ILE A 480 -0.57 -15.28 -33.09
C ILE A 480 0.78 -15.49 -33.78
N ALA A 481 0.81 -15.68 -35.09
CA ALA A 481 2.05 -15.85 -35.87
C ALA A 481 2.95 -14.60 -35.74
N LYS A 482 2.37 -13.40 -35.86
CA LYS A 482 3.10 -12.13 -35.71
C LYS A 482 3.59 -11.91 -34.27
N GLY A 483 2.77 -12.23 -33.28
CA GLY A 483 3.15 -12.15 -31.86
C GLY A 483 4.35 -13.05 -31.56
N LYS A 484 4.34 -14.31 -32.02
CA LYS A 484 5.50 -15.22 -31.92
C LYS A 484 6.75 -14.64 -32.58
N GLN A 485 6.62 -14.05 -33.76
CA GLN A 485 7.74 -13.42 -34.49
C GLN A 485 8.32 -12.23 -33.73
N LEU A 486 7.48 -11.38 -33.13
CA LEU A 486 7.89 -10.23 -32.33
C LEU A 486 8.61 -10.66 -31.04
N ILE A 487 8.05 -11.64 -30.33
CA ILE A 487 8.67 -12.21 -29.13
C ILE A 487 10.04 -12.82 -29.48
N ALA A 488 10.15 -13.57 -30.56
CA ALA A 488 11.41 -14.15 -31.05
C ALA A 488 12.47 -13.11 -31.44
N LYS A 489 12.08 -11.86 -31.62
CA LYS A 489 12.96 -10.71 -31.90
C LYS A 489 13.19 -9.79 -30.68
N GLY A 490 12.71 -10.18 -29.50
CA GLY A 490 12.81 -9.38 -28.29
C GLY A 490 11.93 -8.11 -28.26
N LYS A 491 10.97 -8.01 -29.21
CA LYS A 491 10.04 -6.88 -29.38
C LYS A 491 8.77 -7.11 -28.56
N TYR A 492 8.93 -7.07 -27.24
CA TYR A 492 7.85 -7.46 -26.33
C TYR A 492 6.73 -6.44 -26.23
N LEU A 493 7.04 -5.12 -26.24
CA LEU A 493 6.01 -4.07 -26.23
C LEU A 493 5.14 -4.15 -27.48
N GLU A 494 5.75 -4.31 -28.66
CA GLU A 494 5.00 -4.48 -29.90
C GLU A 494 4.18 -5.78 -29.92
N ALA A 495 4.70 -6.85 -29.30
CA ALA A 495 3.96 -8.09 -29.14
C ALA A 495 2.74 -7.90 -28.22
N THR A 496 2.89 -7.17 -27.10
CA THR A 496 1.77 -6.90 -26.20
C THR A 496 0.69 -6.05 -26.86
N GLU A 497 1.07 -5.08 -27.70
CA GLU A 497 0.11 -4.22 -28.40
C GLU A 497 -0.90 -5.01 -29.24
N ILE A 498 -0.43 -5.97 -30.06
CA ILE A 498 -1.31 -6.76 -30.94
C ILE A 498 -1.97 -7.92 -30.20
N LEU A 499 -1.26 -8.63 -29.31
CA LEU A 499 -1.79 -9.77 -28.58
C LEU A 499 -2.88 -9.34 -27.57
N ASN A 500 -2.74 -8.15 -26.98
CA ASN A 500 -3.78 -7.60 -26.10
C ASN A 500 -5.11 -7.41 -26.83
N LYS A 501 -5.09 -6.89 -28.07
CA LYS A 501 -6.31 -6.78 -28.90
C LYS A 501 -6.96 -8.15 -29.10
N LEU A 502 -6.15 -9.19 -29.39
CA LEU A 502 -6.68 -10.54 -29.58
C LEU A 502 -7.27 -11.11 -28.27
N VAL A 503 -6.62 -10.90 -27.14
CA VAL A 503 -7.12 -11.37 -25.83
C VAL A 503 -8.44 -10.69 -25.45
N PHE A 504 -8.61 -9.38 -25.76
CA PHE A 504 -9.87 -8.69 -25.55
C PHE A 504 -10.99 -9.13 -26.49
N ALA A 505 -10.66 -9.42 -27.76
CA ALA A 505 -11.63 -9.93 -28.73
C ALA A 505 -12.02 -11.39 -28.45
N GLU A 506 -11.04 -12.20 -28.04
CA GLU A 506 -11.19 -13.63 -27.82
C GLU A 506 -10.68 -14.05 -26.42
N PRO A 507 -11.40 -13.74 -25.33
CA PRO A 507 -10.93 -13.97 -23.96
C PRO A 507 -10.63 -15.44 -23.62
N ARG A 508 -11.18 -16.39 -24.39
CA ARG A 508 -10.97 -17.83 -24.22
C ARG A 508 -9.82 -18.39 -25.06
N ASN A 509 -9.19 -17.61 -25.92
CA ASN A 509 -8.07 -18.03 -26.76
C ASN A 509 -6.81 -18.27 -25.93
N GLN A 510 -6.57 -19.51 -25.56
CA GLN A 510 -5.46 -19.92 -24.70
C GLN A 510 -4.09 -19.65 -25.35
N ALA A 511 -3.97 -19.77 -26.68
CA ALA A 511 -2.71 -19.49 -27.36
C ALA A 511 -2.35 -18.00 -27.29
N ALA A 512 -3.32 -17.10 -27.48
CA ALA A 512 -3.15 -15.66 -27.34
C ALA A 512 -2.80 -15.27 -25.89
N ARG A 513 -3.53 -15.82 -24.92
CA ARG A 513 -3.29 -15.57 -23.49
C ARG A 513 -1.88 -15.97 -23.07
N ARG A 514 -1.42 -17.17 -23.45
CA ARG A 514 -0.06 -17.66 -23.14
C ARG A 514 1.02 -16.78 -23.76
N LEU A 515 0.87 -16.39 -25.01
CA LEU A 515 1.85 -15.53 -25.69
C LEU A 515 1.90 -14.13 -25.07
N LEU A 516 0.75 -13.56 -24.70
CA LEU A 516 0.70 -12.27 -24.01
C LEU A 516 1.37 -12.37 -22.63
N ALA A 517 1.10 -13.46 -21.90
CA ALA A 517 1.76 -13.73 -20.62
C ALA A 517 3.29 -13.88 -20.77
N ASP A 518 3.76 -14.60 -21.79
CA ASP A 518 5.20 -14.72 -22.09
C ASP A 518 5.86 -13.37 -22.35
N ALA A 519 5.18 -12.47 -23.07
CA ALA A 519 5.66 -11.12 -23.33
C ALA A 519 5.67 -10.26 -22.04
N PHE A 520 4.62 -10.36 -21.21
CA PHE A 520 4.54 -9.68 -19.93
C PHE A 520 5.66 -10.12 -18.97
N GLU A 521 6.00 -11.40 -18.91
CA GLU A 521 7.11 -11.89 -18.10
C GLU A 521 8.44 -11.22 -18.48
N GLN A 522 8.76 -11.15 -19.78
CA GLN A 522 9.99 -10.50 -20.22
C GLN A 522 10.04 -9.00 -19.88
N LEU A 523 8.91 -8.31 -19.99
CA LEU A 523 8.79 -6.91 -19.58
C LEU A 523 8.96 -6.75 -18.06
N GLY A 524 8.35 -7.64 -17.27
CA GLY A 524 8.52 -7.69 -15.82
C GLY A 524 9.96 -7.94 -15.39
N TYR A 525 10.67 -8.86 -16.04
CA TYR A 525 12.08 -9.16 -15.73
C TYR A 525 13.03 -7.98 -16.03
N ARG A 526 12.68 -7.14 -17.01
CA ARG A 526 13.44 -5.95 -17.39
C ARG A 526 13.17 -4.73 -16.53
N ALA A 527 12.07 -4.73 -15.78
CA ALA A 527 11.62 -3.59 -15.03
C ALA A 527 12.51 -3.33 -13.80
N GLU A 528 13.00 -2.10 -13.65
CA GLU A 528 13.66 -1.61 -12.45
C GLU A 528 12.64 -1.30 -11.36
N SER A 529 11.50 -0.73 -11.74
CA SER A 529 10.40 -0.43 -10.84
C SER A 529 9.69 -1.70 -10.37
N THR A 530 9.52 -1.84 -9.06
CA THR A 530 8.75 -2.93 -8.46
C THR A 530 7.30 -2.91 -8.90
N SER A 531 6.67 -1.72 -8.95
CA SER A 531 5.29 -1.58 -9.39
C SER A 531 5.09 -2.05 -10.82
N VAL A 532 5.99 -1.69 -11.75
CA VAL A 532 5.93 -2.10 -13.16
C VAL A 532 6.18 -3.60 -13.28
N ARG A 533 7.22 -4.12 -12.61
CA ARG A 533 7.53 -5.55 -12.57
C ARG A 533 6.33 -6.36 -12.08
N ASN A 534 5.79 -5.97 -10.95
CA ASN A 534 4.71 -6.68 -10.29
C ASN A 534 3.43 -6.71 -11.12
N VAL A 535 3.06 -5.59 -11.76
CA VAL A 535 1.90 -5.49 -12.65
C VAL A 535 2.05 -6.44 -13.84
N PHE A 536 3.21 -6.48 -14.50
CA PHE A 536 3.43 -7.37 -15.62
C PHE A 536 3.41 -8.85 -15.20
N LEU A 537 4.08 -9.21 -14.11
CA LEU A 537 4.12 -10.60 -13.65
C LEU A 537 2.78 -11.08 -13.10
N GLN A 538 2.04 -10.22 -12.39
CA GLN A 538 0.68 -10.52 -11.93
C GLN A 538 -0.27 -10.71 -13.13
N GLY A 539 -0.15 -9.85 -14.15
CA GLY A 539 -0.90 -9.98 -15.40
C GLY A 539 -0.61 -11.29 -16.12
N ALA A 540 0.66 -11.70 -16.19
CA ALA A 540 1.05 -12.99 -16.75
C ALA A 540 0.45 -14.15 -15.96
N TYR A 541 0.50 -14.09 -14.63
CA TYR A 541 -0.11 -15.08 -13.76
C TYR A 541 -1.62 -15.22 -14.01
N GLU A 542 -2.37 -14.11 -13.98
CA GLU A 542 -3.82 -14.13 -14.14
C GLU A 542 -4.23 -14.59 -15.56
N LEU A 543 -3.49 -14.24 -16.60
CA LEU A 543 -3.73 -14.73 -17.95
C LEU A 543 -3.63 -16.26 -18.06
N ARG A 544 -2.71 -16.88 -17.33
CA ARG A 544 -2.51 -18.34 -17.34
C ARG A 544 -3.46 -19.07 -16.40
N ASN A 545 -3.65 -18.57 -15.20
CA ASN A 545 -4.29 -19.28 -14.09
C ASN A 545 -5.69 -18.76 -13.76
N GLY A 546 -6.05 -17.54 -14.20
CA GLY A 546 -7.24 -16.82 -13.73
C GLY A 546 -7.06 -16.27 -12.32
N LEU A 547 -8.14 -15.70 -11.76
CA LEU A 547 -8.17 -15.26 -10.37
C LEU A 547 -8.38 -16.48 -9.46
N PRO A 548 -7.56 -16.61 -8.39
CA PRO A 548 -7.86 -17.60 -7.35
C PRO A 548 -9.16 -17.19 -6.64
N GLY A 549 -9.93 -18.19 -6.22
CA GLY A 549 -11.02 -17.96 -5.27
C GLY A 549 -10.45 -17.59 -3.90
N GLY A 550 -11.13 -16.72 -3.18
CA GLY A 550 -10.76 -16.32 -1.83
C GLY A 550 -10.97 -14.83 -1.58
N THR A 551 -10.97 -14.44 -0.32
CA THR A 551 -11.09 -13.02 0.06
C THR A 551 -9.70 -12.40 0.06
N PRO A 552 -9.44 -11.37 -0.77
CA PRO A 552 -8.15 -10.69 -0.74
C PRO A 552 -7.97 -9.87 0.55
N PRO A 553 -6.74 -9.56 0.93
CA PRO A 553 -6.47 -8.64 2.02
C PRO A 553 -7.20 -7.31 1.81
N ARG A 554 -7.68 -6.71 2.90
CA ARG A 554 -8.35 -5.41 2.89
C ARG A 554 -7.42 -4.34 3.41
N SER A 555 -7.54 -3.14 2.89
CA SER A 555 -6.83 -1.95 3.38
C SER A 555 -7.56 -1.25 4.53
N THR A 556 -8.73 -1.75 4.93
CA THR A 556 -9.57 -1.15 5.99
C THR A 556 -9.90 -2.17 7.05
N GLY A 557 -9.76 -1.76 8.31
CA GLY A 557 -10.18 -2.52 9.47
C GLY A 557 -11.47 -1.97 10.11
N PRO A 558 -12.00 -2.62 11.15
CA PRO A 558 -13.18 -2.15 11.88
C PRO A 558 -13.04 -0.72 12.43
N ASP A 559 -11.83 -0.35 12.85
CA ASP A 559 -11.55 0.99 13.35
C ASP A 559 -11.72 2.08 12.30
N THR A 560 -11.30 1.82 11.05
CA THR A 560 -11.51 2.76 9.94
C THR A 560 -13.00 2.99 9.69
N ILE A 561 -13.80 1.93 9.75
CA ILE A 561 -15.25 2.03 9.56
C ILE A 561 -15.88 2.79 10.74
N ARG A 562 -15.48 2.49 11.98
CA ARG A 562 -15.95 3.21 13.18
C ARG A 562 -15.59 4.69 13.15
N ALA A 563 -14.41 5.00 12.65
CA ALA A 563 -13.90 6.37 12.58
C ALA A 563 -14.49 7.21 11.45
N MET A 564 -15.24 6.61 10.50
CA MET A 564 -15.96 7.37 9.48
C MET A 564 -16.92 8.35 10.14
N SER A 565 -16.98 9.59 9.65
CA SER A 565 -18.06 10.50 10.02
C SER A 565 -19.41 9.95 9.49
N THR A 566 -20.51 10.41 10.09
CA THR A 566 -21.85 10.06 9.57
C THR A 566 -22.02 10.48 8.11
N GLU A 567 -21.45 11.64 7.73
CA GLU A 567 -21.46 12.14 6.37
C GLU A 567 -20.70 11.23 5.41
N GLN A 568 -19.46 10.82 5.75
CA GLN A 568 -18.67 9.88 4.94
C GLN A 568 -19.35 8.52 4.77
N TRP A 569 -20.05 8.04 5.82
CA TRP A 569 -20.83 6.81 5.72
C TRP A 569 -22.01 6.95 4.75
N LEU A 570 -22.72 8.07 4.82
CA LEU A 570 -23.82 8.37 3.88
C LEU A 570 -23.31 8.52 2.44
N ASP A 571 -22.14 9.13 2.23
CA ASP A 571 -21.49 9.22 0.93
C ASP A 571 -21.11 7.82 0.40
N PHE A 572 -20.63 6.94 1.26
CA PHE A 572 -20.35 5.56 0.89
C PHE A 572 -21.61 4.77 0.52
N ILE A 573 -22.75 5.02 1.22
CA ILE A 573 -24.05 4.47 0.84
C ILE A 573 -24.48 4.99 -0.53
N ALA A 574 -24.28 6.27 -0.81
CA ALA A 574 -24.59 6.88 -2.12
C ALA A 574 -23.76 6.24 -3.25
N ILE A 575 -22.47 5.94 -3.00
CA ILE A 575 -21.61 5.22 -3.94
C ILE A 575 -22.10 3.78 -4.16
N SER A 576 -22.69 3.17 -3.14
CA SER A 576 -23.17 1.78 -3.19
C SER A 576 -24.53 1.62 -3.85
N LEU A 577 -25.21 2.72 -4.21
CA LEU A 577 -26.50 2.70 -4.87
C LEU A 577 -26.41 2.16 -6.29
N ASP A 578 -27.23 1.16 -6.66
CA ASP A 578 -27.45 0.76 -8.07
C ASP A 578 -28.48 1.68 -8.71
N PRO A 579 -28.11 2.55 -9.65
CA PRO A 579 -29.03 3.52 -10.23
C PRO A 579 -30.18 2.87 -10.98
N ARG A 580 -29.99 1.67 -11.54
CA ARG A 580 -31.07 0.94 -12.25
C ARG A 580 -32.16 0.44 -11.30
N LYS A 581 -31.77 0.09 -10.07
CA LYS A 581 -32.75 -0.29 -9.02
C LYS A 581 -33.40 0.91 -8.36
N ALA A 582 -32.72 2.04 -8.37
CA ALA A 582 -33.20 3.29 -7.79
C ALA A 582 -34.10 4.13 -8.74
N GLU A 583 -34.16 3.73 -10.02
CA GLU A 583 -34.96 4.42 -11.03
C GLU A 583 -36.43 4.54 -10.60
N GLY A 584 -36.98 5.75 -10.69
CA GLY A 584 -38.37 6.06 -10.31
C GLY A 584 -38.64 6.15 -8.80
N LEU A 585 -37.67 5.83 -7.94
CA LEU A 585 -37.84 6.02 -6.50
C LEU A 585 -37.65 7.49 -6.13
N LYS A 586 -38.52 7.98 -5.21
CA LYS A 586 -38.41 9.33 -4.67
C LYS A 586 -38.91 9.34 -3.23
N PHE A 587 -38.03 9.73 -2.30
CA PHE A 587 -38.37 9.91 -0.88
C PHE A 587 -37.27 10.70 -0.15
N THR A 588 -37.63 11.21 1.02
CA THR A 588 -36.74 11.96 1.91
C THR A 588 -36.72 11.28 3.27
N ILE A 589 -35.51 11.04 3.82
CA ILE A 589 -35.30 10.48 5.16
C ILE A 589 -34.58 11.53 6.00
N ASN A 590 -35.08 11.81 7.19
CA ASN A 590 -34.34 12.52 8.22
C ASN A 590 -33.55 11.49 9.05
N LEU A 591 -32.21 11.69 9.21
CA LEU A 591 -31.39 10.93 10.15
C LEU A 591 -30.95 11.85 11.28
N VAL A 592 -31.20 11.42 12.52
CA VAL A 592 -30.84 12.17 13.74
C VAL A 592 -30.02 11.29 14.65
N THR A 593 -28.86 11.79 15.09
CA THR A 593 -28.00 11.13 16.10
C THR A 593 -27.93 12.00 17.35
N PRO A 594 -28.80 11.72 18.36
CA PRO A 594 -28.99 12.63 19.51
C PRO A 594 -27.76 12.79 20.41
N ASP A 595 -26.96 11.74 20.55
CA ASP A 595 -25.76 11.70 21.42
C ASP A 595 -24.66 12.67 20.97
N ASN A 596 -24.53 12.94 19.69
CA ASN A 596 -23.58 13.91 19.13
C ASN A 596 -24.25 15.13 18.47
N GLY A 597 -25.60 15.19 18.49
CA GLY A 597 -26.39 16.31 17.99
C GLY A 597 -26.42 16.48 16.47
N GLU A 598 -25.97 15.48 15.69
CA GLU A 598 -25.98 15.57 14.23
C GLU A 598 -27.39 15.34 13.67
N LYS A 599 -27.68 16.04 12.59
CA LYS A 599 -28.92 15.93 11.81
C LYS A 599 -28.55 15.92 10.35
N PHE A 600 -29.23 15.05 9.58
CA PHE A 600 -29.07 14.97 8.13
C PHE A 600 -30.42 14.85 7.45
N VAL A 601 -30.52 15.46 6.27
CA VAL A 601 -31.54 15.13 5.27
C VAL A 601 -30.88 14.21 4.25
N VAL A 602 -31.49 13.07 3.99
CA VAL A 602 -31.07 12.09 2.99
C VAL A 602 -32.16 12.01 1.94
N GLU A 603 -31.87 12.40 0.71
CA GLU A 603 -32.84 12.42 -0.39
C GLU A 603 -32.46 11.43 -1.48
N LEU A 604 -33.42 10.59 -1.86
CA LEU A 604 -33.33 9.76 -3.06
C LEU A 604 -34.27 10.33 -4.12
N SER A 605 -33.70 10.77 -5.23
CA SER A 605 -34.45 11.21 -6.42
C SER A 605 -33.57 11.11 -7.65
N ASN A 606 -34.17 10.98 -8.84
CA ASN A 606 -33.41 10.86 -10.10
C ASN A 606 -32.33 9.78 -10.04
N ALA A 607 -32.63 8.64 -9.40
CA ALA A 607 -31.70 7.54 -9.15
C ALA A 607 -30.39 7.94 -8.44
N THR A 608 -30.41 9.03 -7.66
CA THR A 608 -29.25 9.62 -6.97
C THR A 608 -29.58 9.83 -5.50
N LEU A 609 -28.69 9.42 -4.60
CA LEU A 609 -28.77 9.70 -3.17
C LEU A 609 -27.90 10.91 -2.86
N THR A 610 -28.50 11.93 -2.23
CA THR A 610 -27.79 13.12 -1.76
C THR A 610 -28.06 13.36 -0.29
N THR A 611 -27.12 14.02 0.39
CA THR A 611 -27.21 14.29 1.81
C THR A 611 -26.83 15.71 2.14
N ILE A 612 -27.39 16.27 3.21
CA ILE A 612 -27.00 17.55 3.76
C ILE A 612 -27.02 17.50 5.28
N LYS A 613 -25.90 17.90 5.91
CA LYS A 613 -25.75 18.01 7.35
C LYS A 613 -26.37 19.30 7.90
N GLY A 614 -26.91 19.23 9.13
CA GLY A 614 -27.44 20.38 9.86
C GLY A 614 -28.89 20.71 9.56
N PHE A 615 -29.54 20.02 8.64
CA PHE A 615 -30.93 20.28 8.23
C PHE A 615 -31.83 19.10 8.55
N GLN A 616 -33.16 19.40 8.57
CA GLN A 616 -34.25 18.44 8.65
C GLN A 616 -35.32 18.85 7.68
N SER A 617 -35.91 17.89 6.99
CA SER A 617 -37.10 18.10 6.17
C SER A 617 -38.36 18.22 7.07
N ASP A 618 -39.23 19.14 6.79
CA ASP A 618 -40.52 19.28 7.51
C ASP A 618 -41.52 18.16 7.12
N LYS A 619 -41.30 17.50 5.98
CA LYS A 619 -42.18 16.45 5.45
C LYS A 619 -41.37 15.26 4.99
N PRO A 620 -40.61 14.63 5.87
CA PRO A 620 -39.84 13.44 5.50
C PRO A 620 -40.80 12.25 5.29
N SER A 621 -40.42 11.34 4.40
CA SER A 621 -41.11 10.06 4.29
C SER A 621 -40.85 9.21 5.55
N LEU A 622 -39.67 9.34 6.12
CA LEU A 622 -39.24 8.62 7.32
C LEU A 622 -38.29 9.49 8.13
N THR A 623 -38.37 9.44 9.46
CA THR A 623 -37.34 9.93 10.37
C THR A 623 -36.71 8.76 11.11
N ILE A 624 -35.39 8.63 11.04
CA ILE A 624 -34.57 7.65 11.76
C ILE A 624 -33.87 8.38 12.90
N THR A 625 -34.10 7.94 14.13
CA THR A 625 -33.39 8.42 15.32
C THR A 625 -32.60 7.26 15.89
N VAL A 626 -31.29 7.42 15.99
CA VAL A 626 -30.37 6.40 16.50
C VAL A 626 -29.15 7.11 17.07
N ASN A 627 -28.61 6.68 18.21
CA ASN A 627 -27.37 7.24 18.71
C ASN A 627 -26.20 6.89 17.77
N ARG A 628 -25.25 7.83 17.64
CA ARG A 628 -24.08 7.63 16.76
C ARG A 628 -23.29 6.37 17.16
N GLU A 629 -23.16 6.09 18.46
CA GLU A 629 -22.50 4.91 18.94
C GLU A 629 -23.22 3.60 18.52
N ASP A 630 -24.54 3.58 18.58
CA ASP A 630 -25.34 2.42 18.10
C ASP A 630 -25.33 2.34 16.56
N LEU A 631 -25.30 3.47 15.86
CA LEU A 631 -25.10 3.50 14.40
C LEU A 631 -23.77 2.91 13.98
N ASN A 632 -22.69 3.06 14.79
CA ASN A 632 -21.42 2.41 14.54
C ASN A 632 -21.55 0.88 14.46
N GLN A 633 -22.42 0.26 15.28
CA GLN A 633 -22.65 -1.18 15.22
C GLN A 633 -23.26 -1.61 13.89
N VAL A 634 -24.16 -0.76 13.33
CA VAL A 634 -24.73 -0.99 11.99
C VAL A 634 -23.68 -0.82 10.90
N MET A 635 -22.86 0.22 11.00
CA MET A 635 -21.78 0.49 10.03
C MET A 635 -20.74 -0.63 10.00
N MET A 636 -20.44 -1.24 11.15
CA MET A 636 -19.54 -2.38 11.28
C MET A 636 -20.19 -3.73 10.95
N GLY A 637 -21.50 -3.76 10.69
CA GLY A 637 -22.26 -5.00 10.43
C GLY A 637 -22.51 -5.88 11.66
N ARG A 638 -22.29 -5.35 12.87
CA ARG A 638 -22.48 -6.07 14.14
C ARG A 638 -23.94 -6.06 14.62
N ALA A 639 -24.74 -5.14 14.13
CA ALA A 639 -26.18 -5.06 14.38
C ALA A 639 -26.89 -4.58 13.12
N SER A 640 -28.15 -4.97 12.95
CA SER A 640 -29.05 -4.38 11.97
C SER A 640 -29.88 -3.25 12.61
N PHE A 641 -30.48 -2.39 11.79
CA PHE A 641 -31.47 -1.43 12.32
C PHE A 641 -32.65 -2.13 13.01
N ASP A 642 -33.03 -3.33 12.54
CA ASP A 642 -34.10 -4.12 13.18
C ASP A 642 -33.70 -4.59 14.58
N ASP A 643 -32.43 -4.98 14.79
CA ASP A 643 -31.91 -5.32 16.12
C ASP A 643 -31.95 -4.09 17.04
N LEU A 644 -31.52 -2.92 16.55
CA LEU A 644 -31.53 -1.68 17.33
C LEU A 644 -32.96 -1.22 17.65
N ILE A 645 -33.91 -1.36 16.72
CA ILE A 645 -35.32 -1.05 16.98
C ILE A 645 -35.88 -1.98 18.06
N SER A 646 -35.61 -3.27 17.95
CA SER A 646 -36.05 -4.28 18.92
C SER A 646 -35.47 -4.03 20.31
N ALA A 647 -34.26 -3.49 20.38
CA ALA A 647 -33.59 -3.12 21.62
C ALA A 647 -33.96 -1.71 22.15
N GLY A 648 -34.85 -0.99 21.48
CA GLY A 648 -35.21 0.40 21.82
C GLY A 648 -34.13 1.44 21.60
N LYS A 649 -33.08 1.10 20.84
CA LYS A 649 -31.91 1.93 20.54
C LYS A 649 -32.03 2.74 19.25
N ALA A 650 -32.98 2.36 18.38
CA ALA A 650 -33.33 3.13 17.20
C ALA A 650 -34.86 3.28 17.10
N LYS A 651 -35.31 4.41 16.54
CA LYS A 651 -36.73 4.69 16.27
C LYS A 651 -36.89 5.04 14.81
N PHE A 652 -37.87 4.43 14.17
CA PHE A 652 -38.37 4.79 12.85
C PHE A 652 -39.75 5.45 13.00
N ASP A 653 -39.88 6.67 12.49
CA ASP A 653 -41.11 7.47 12.55
C ASP A 653 -41.51 7.86 11.12
N GLY A 654 -42.63 7.30 10.62
CA GLY A 654 -43.07 7.46 9.24
C GLY A 654 -43.08 6.18 8.41
N ASP A 655 -42.93 6.33 7.10
CA ASP A 655 -42.98 5.21 6.13
C ASP A 655 -41.68 4.42 6.09
N ARG A 656 -41.62 3.31 6.83
CA ARG A 656 -40.50 2.38 6.83
C ARG A 656 -40.16 1.84 5.44
N SER A 657 -41.15 1.73 4.52
CA SER A 657 -40.88 1.20 3.18
C SER A 657 -39.85 2.04 2.41
N SER A 658 -39.68 3.32 2.76
CA SER A 658 -38.62 4.18 2.20
C SER A 658 -37.22 3.68 2.52
N PHE A 659 -36.98 3.23 3.77
CA PHE A 659 -35.72 2.61 4.17
C PHE A 659 -35.52 1.25 3.50
N ASP A 660 -36.55 0.40 3.46
CA ASP A 660 -36.45 -0.93 2.84
C ASP A 660 -36.17 -0.83 1.32
N LYS A 661 -36.78 0.16 0.65
CA LYS A 661 -36.48 0.47 -0.75
C LYS A 661 -35.04 0.94 -0.93
N LEU A 662 -34.56 1.87 -0.09
CA LEU A 662 -33.14 2.28 -0.13
C LEU A 662 -32.22 1.08 0.01
N ARG A 663 -32.42 0.27 1.05
CA ARG A 663 -31.60 -0.93 1.30
C ARG A 663 -31.59 -1.90 0.10
N ALA A 664 -32.72 -2.09 -0.58
CA ALA A 664 -32.83 -2.97 -1.75
C ALA A 664 -32.08 -2.45 -2.99
N THR A 665 -31.77 -1.16 -3.04
CA THR A 665 -30.99 -0.57 -4.14
C THR A 665 -29.48 -0.72 -3.93
N LEU A 666 -29.02 -0.99 -2.73
CA LEU A 666 -27.59 -1.04 -2.41
C LEU A 666 -26.95 -2.32 -2.98
N VAL A 667 -25.71 -2.20 -3.41
CA VAL A 667 -24.87 -3.32 -3.89
C VAL A 667 -23.64 -3.46 -3.04
N GLN A 668 -23.20 -4.71 -2.87
CA GLN A 668 -21.93 -5.02 -2.26
C GLN A 668 -20.87 -5.14 -3.34
N PHE A 669 -19.79 -4.38 -3.19
CA PHE A 669 -18.64 -4.48 -4.07
C PHE A 669 -17.77 -5.68 -3.70
N THR A 670 -17.25 -6.39 -4.73
CA THR A 670 -16.30 -7.47 -4.55
C THR A 670 -15.04 -7.18 -5.36
N PRO A 671 -13.84 -7.48 -4.83
CA PRO A 671 -12.57 -7.19 -5.51
C PRO A 671 -12.16 -8.27 -6.51
N ASP A 672 -13.07 -9.14 -6.94
CA ASP A 672 -12.84 -10.24 -7.88
C ASP A 672 -13.17 -9.88 -9.34
N PHE A 673 -13.30 -8.59 -9.65
CA PHE A 673 -13.53 -8.17 -11.04
C PHE A 673 -12.28 -8.34 -11.91
N GLU A 674 -12.53 -8.62 -13.19
CA GLU A 674 -11.45 -8.82 -14.19
C GLU A 674 -10.68 -7.52 -14.46
N ILE A 675 -9.34 -7.61 -14.48
CA ILE A 675 -8.47 -6.59 -15.09
C ILE A 675 -8.08 -7.06 -16.49
N MET A 676 -7.65 -8.32 -16.63
CA MET A 676 -7.49 -8.95 -17.94
C MET A 676 -8.73 -9.80 -18.27
N PRO A 677 -9.26 -9.75 -19.50
CA PRO A 677 -10.50 -10.43 -19.83
C PRO A 677 -10.37 -11.96 -19.74
N GLY A 678 -11.45 -12.60 -19.29
CA GLY A 678 -11.53 -14.06 -19.13
C GLY A 678 -10.76 -14.60 -17.91
N THR A 679 -10.36 -13.75 -16.97
CA THR A 679 -9.58 -14.14 -15.78
C THR A 679 -10.42 -14.26 -14.51
N ALA A 680 -11.64 -13.72 -14.48
CA ALA A 680 -12.49 -13.81 -13.29
C ALA A 680 -12.77 -15.26 -12.89
N PRO A 681 -12.89 -15.57 -11.60
CA PRO A 681 -13.31 -16.88 -11.17
C PRO A 681 -14.69 -17.18 -11.75
N LYS A 682 -14.91 -18.43 -12.21
CA LYS A 682 -16.25 -18.85 -12.62
C LYS A 682 -17.19 -18.67 -11.44
N LYS A 683 -18.06 -17.68 -11.51
CA LYS A 683 -19.06 -17.44 -10.47
C LYS A 683 -19.90 -18.72 -10.34
N LYS A 684 -19.84 -19.39 -9.19
CA LYS A 684 -20.98 -20.18 -8.74
C LYS A 684 -22.09 -19.16 -8.60
N SER A 685 -23.22 -19.36 -9.25
CA SER A 685 -24.40 -18.52 -9.14
C SER A 685 -24.91 -18.57 -7.68
N VAL A 686 -24.40 -17.69 -6.86
CA VAL A 686 -24.96 -17.40 -5.55
C VAL A 686 -25.79 -16.15 -5.77
N ALA A 687 -27.08 -16.26 -5.54
CA ALA A 687 -27.96 -15.10 -5.49
C ALA A 687 -27.35 -14.08 -4.51
N PRO A 688 -27.32 -12.78 -4.83
CA PRO A 688 -26.80 -11.78 -3.92
C PRO A 688 -27.60 -11.87 -2.62
N LYS A 689 -26.92 -12.16 -1.52
CA LYS A 689 -27.49 -11.96 -0.19
C LYS A 689 -27.81 -10.47 -0.04
N PRO A 690 -28.91 -10.12 0.65
CA PRO A 690 -29.17 -8.72 1.00
C PRO A 690 -27.93 -8.17 1.73
N PHE A 691 -27.72 -6.88 1.60
CA PHE A 691 -26.61 -6.13 2.17
C PHE A 691 -26.40 -6.52 3.65
N GLU A 692 -25.53 -7.46 3.87
CA GLU A 692 -24.82 -7.66 5.13
C GLU A 692 -23.50 -6.93 4.95
N VAL A 693 -23.28 -5.89 5.73
CA VAL A 693 -21.95 -5.32 5.88
C VAL A 693 -21.09 -6.48 6.35
N VAL A 694 -20.25 -6.89 5.48
CA VAL A 694 -19.32 -8.02 5.53
C VAL A 694 -19.14 -8.60 6.93
N ASP A 695 -19.46 -9.89 7.09
CA ASP A 695 -18.98 -10.71 8.20
C ASP A 695 -17.48 -10.55 8.36
N ILE A 696 -17.08 -9.68 9.26
CA ILE A 696 -15.77 -9.77 9.89
C ILE A 696 -15.95 -10.91 10.87
N VAL A 697 -15.48 -12.09 10.49
CA VAL A 697 -15.43 -13.22 11.39
C VAL A 697 -14.55 -12.80 12.56
N GLU A 698 -15.19 -12.38 13.65
CA GLU A 698 -14.60 -12.44 14.97
C GLU A 698 -14.58 -13.92 15.35
N HIS A 699 -13.40 -14.50 15.43
CA HIS A 699 -13.18 -15.58 16.36
C HIS A 699 -12.78 -14.90 17.68
N ASP A 700 -13.80 -14.64 18.51
CA ASP A 700 -13.61 -14.57 19.95
C ASP A 700 -13.15 -15.96 20.39
N ASP A 701 -11.88 -16.03 20.85
CA ASP A 701 -11.44 -16.72 22.08
C ASP A 701 -9.97 -16.36 22.35
#